data_fc93b5f3789be3990f32b3a55c9edd37
#
_entry.id   fc93b5f3789be3990f32b3a55c9edd37
#
_cell.length_a   1.000
_cell.length_b   1.000
_cell.length_c   1.000
_cell.angle_alpha   90.00
_cell.angle_beta   90.00
_cell.angle_gamma   90.00
#
_symmetry.space_group_name_H-M   'P 1'
#
loop_
_entity.id
_entity.type
_entity.pdbx_description
1 polymer ?
#
loop_
_entity_poly.entity_id
_entity_poly.type
_entity_poly.pdbx_seq_one_letter_code
_entity_poly.pdbx_strand_id
1 'polypeptide(L)'
;MKRTLLILAAFLTLCASASAYDGGIKASVVNRTGRAPVAGALVSLIQDGELLRTATTAPDGSFCFEDLPDGKYNLSVEASDFIGTTINVTVEKGLMRDLMFVTISRVRVGEDIDASNFAEFDLEDSGYSDAPTILFSTNDVYTDVVGYGFSNIRFKNRGYNSETQDVYLAGVPMNDAITGYSPFSLWSGLNEAMRAKDSTLGLESSDFGVGGYNGVTNISAIPSAVRTGWRFSILSNSALYRLRLMASYSSGELDNGWSYAFNASARLGGNDWVEGVYYRNFALYAGVGKRFNDEHKLSLFAFATPGQRGAQNASTQEVYDLMGDNMYNSNWGYQNGKVRNSRVRHTFEPIVTLKYEYTPSDEFNAYATVLFRGGYNGYTALDWYDAQDPRPDYYRNLPSYFYMEEDDYNRVNFEKAAWAEYAWTQRTPAYANYQHINWDRLYNVNYNNPERRSKYALEERRVDQRDLNFAAAFNYLATPRFTLKGGLDAKINRTENYKLMNDLLGGNYYLNIDSFAERDFASNEALVQNDLDYFLANGSAEKIMQGRKYGYDYLAQIRRANLWANGIYSKDGFTASLAGTLGVDSFWREGLVRKGLFAGLDDNGNEIVYEGRTLTSYDHKGRVITSKGKSEVSTFLTWSTKLALAYEMTGGHRFSVNAGYFNDAPTFNQSFISARTRNSLVDNLQTVKTLSADVNYQYNNNGYSLRVTGFYTGIKDQTDVMSFYDDSQQSFTNFAMTGIDQRHLGLELGVKVPLFVQGLTASAVLSWGEYVYTSNPEMVQTVDNSAEVIRSESVPYWKSHPVYKVAAVVDGVKVYDQDADGNYIVEGEVKHYGPSTPQLATAFQLNYRTNDYWFFELGAQFFANSYLDMNPLYRTHLACGGGDGIETPSEVEYMAAQEKFDPAFLLNGSIGKSWQINRTYTIGFSLEASNMLNNRNVKTGGYEQTRLISSYGKDRYYRFDPKYFYMSGASYMLNIYFRF
;
A
#
# COMPACT_ATOMS: atom_id res chain seq x y z
N MET A 1 -51.58 -5.48 22.83
CA MET A 1 -51.86 -4.72 21.59
C MET A 1 -52.71 -3.47 21.73
N LYS A 2 -53.66 -3.31 22.67
CA LYS A 2 -54.42 -2.05 22.80
C LYS A 2 -53.76 -0.98 23.71
N ARG A 3 -52.78 -1.32 24.55
CA ARG A 3 -52.01 -0.33 25.37
C ARG A 3 -50.80 0.26 24.66
N THR A 4 -50.25 -0.42 23.68
CA THR A 4 -49.11 0.08 22.89
C THR A 4 -49.55 1.05 21.78
N LEU A 5 -50.76 0.93 21.31
CA LEU A 5 -51.36 1.89 20.36
C LEU A 5 -51.78 3.21 21.01
N LEU A 6 -52.08 3.20 22.30
CA LEU A 6 -52.43 4.43 23.05
C LEU A 6 -51.20 5.27 23.42
N ILE A 7 -50.05 4.63 23.60
CA ILE A 7 -48.76 5.37 23.83
C ILE A 7 -48.24 5.95 22.53
N LEU A 8 -48.41 5.26 21.41
CA LEU A 8 -48.04 5.81 20.09
C LEU A 8 -48.97 6.96 19.64
N ALA A 9 -50.27 6.89 20.02
CA ALA A 9 -51.22 7.94 19.76
C ALA A 9 -51.01 9.15 20.66
N ALA A 10 -50.53 8.96 21.91
CA ALA A 10 -50.19 10.04 22.83
C ALA A 10 -48.90 10.78 22.42
N PHE A 11 -47.93 10.09 21.80
CA PHE A 11 -46.71 10.72 21.26
C PHE A 11 -47.00 11.48 19.97
N LEU A 12 -47.96 11.01 19.13
CA LEU A 12 -48.39 11.70 17.91
C LEU A 12 -49.31 12.91 18.23
N THR A 13 -49.98 12.92 19.40
CA THR A 13 -50.85 14.03 19.79
C THR A 13 -50.12 15.11 20.61
N LEU A 14 -48.90 14.86 21.12
CA LEU A 14 -48.08 15.90 21.73
C LEU A 14 -47.32 16.78 20.71
N CYS A 15 -47.19 16.30 19.46
CA CYS A 15 -46.69 17.15 18.35
C CYS A 15 -47.79 17.82 17.54
N ALA A 16 -49.09 17.63 17.90
CA ALA A 16 -50.23 18.15 17.18
C ALA A 16 -50.97 19.28 17.93
N SER A 17 -50.43 19.89 18.97
CA SER A 17 -50.99 21.09 19.53
C SER A 17 -50.44 22.33 18.80
N ALA A 18 -51.15 22.65 17.74
CA ALA A 18 -51.25 23.91 17.07
C ALA A 18 -50.63 25.12 17.77
N SER A 19 -49.57 25.64 17.22
CA SER A 19 -49.54 27.05 16.94
C SER A 19 -49.11 27.21 15.48
N ALA A 20 -49.99 27.73 14.68
CA ALA A 20 -49.67 28.26 13.38
C ALA A 20 -48.56 29.30 13.56
N TYR A 21 -47.52 29.19 12.76
CA TYR A 21 -46.69 30.26 12.34
C TYR A 21 -45.14 30.07 12.44
N ASP A 22 -44.59 29.06 12.87
CA ASP A 22 -43.09 29.05 12.67
C ASP A 22 -42.61 27.69 12.20
N GLY A 23 -41.83 27.70 11.09
CA GLY A 23 -41.18 26.53 10.55
C GLY A 23 -40.13 25.96 11.51
N GLY A 24 -39.43 24.96 11.10
CA GLY A 24 -38.41 24.36 11.94
C GLY A 24 -37.38 23.58 11.14
N ILE A 25 -36.34 23.12 11.80
CA ILE A 25 -35.29 22.24 11.21
C ILE A 25 -35.15 21.04 12.11
N LYS A 26 -35.25 19.84 11.56
CA LYS A 26 -34.95 18.59 12.25
C LYS A 26 -34.03 17.69 11.42
N ALA A 27 -33.17 16.93 12.08
CA ALA A 27 -32.34 15.90 11.44
C ALA A 27 -31.75 14.96 12.50
N SER A 28 -31.08 13.89 12.04
CA SER A 28 -30.19 13.10 12.88
C SER A 28 -28.73 13.32 12.45
N VAL A 29 -27.87 13.65 13.40
CA VAL A 29 -26.43 13.72 13.16
C VAL A 29 -25.89 12.31 13.14
N VAL A 30 -25.24 11.94 12.04
CA VAL A 30 -24.69 10.60 11.85
C VAL A 30 -23.23 10.70 11.40
N ASN A 31 -22.45 9.69 11.77
CA ASN A 31 -21.12 9.55 11.19
C ASN A 31 -21.24 9.25 9.69
N ARG A 32 -20.46 9.93 8.88
CA ARG A 32 -20.46 9.77 7.41
C ARG A 32 -20.19 8.32 7.01
N THR A 33 -19.30 7.64 7.71
CA THR A 33 -18.99 6.22 7.51
C THR A 33 -19.85 5.36 8.44
N GLY A 34 -20.61 4.42 7.88
CA GLY A 34 -21.46 3.49 8.63
C GLY A 34 -22.75 4.10 9.20
N ARG A 35 -23.01 5.38 9.00
CA ARG A 35 -24.23 6.11 9.45
C ARG A 35 -24.62 5.90 10.90
N ALA A 36 -23.67 5.56 11.77
CA ALA A 36 -23.93 5.45 13.20
C ALA A 36 -24.35 6.81 13.77
N PRO A 37 -25.42 6.88 14.61
CA PRO A 37 -25.85 8.13 15.22
C PRO A 37 -24.76 8.70 16.11
N VAL A 38 -24.62 10.03 16.10
CA VAL A 38 -23.69 10.74 16.96
C VAL A 38 -24.45 11.43 18.07
N ALA A 39 -24.44 10.81 19.24
CA ALA A 39 -25.05 11.37 20.44
C ALA A 39 -24.18 12.47 21.05
N GLY A 40 -24.78 13.50 21.62
CA GLY A 40 -24.07 14.56 22.32
C GLY A 40 -23.35 15.55 21.40
N ALA A 41 -23.61 15.53 20.10
CA ALA A 41 -23.13 16.56 19.19
C ALA A 41 -23.82 17.91 19.47
N LEU A 42 -23.04 18.98 19.52
CA LEU A 42 -23.54 20.34 19.63
C LEU A 42 -23.96 20.84 18.24
N VAL A 43 -25.21 21.14 18.09
CA VAL A 43 -25.80 21.73 16.88
C VAL A 43 -26.10 23.19 17.14
N SER A 44 -25.45 24.08 16.41
CA SER A 44 -25.60 25.52 16.53
C SER A 44 -26.35 26.08 15.32
N LEU A 45 -27.44 26.78 15.58
CA LEU A 45 -28.22 27.48 14.55
C LEU A 45 -27.75 28.93 14.48
N ILE A 46 -27.29 29.37 13.32
CA ILE A 46 -26.66 30.66 13.09
C ILE A 46 -27.44 31.38 11.98
N GLN A 47 -27.74 32.66 12.14
CA GLN A 47 -28.33 33.50 11.10
C GLN A 47 -27.55 34.82 11.05
N ASP A 48 -27.18 35.25 9.86
CA ASP A 48 -26.42 36.52 9.61
C ASP A 48 -25.14 36.65 10.46
N GLY A 49 -24.50 35.53 10.79
CA GLY A 49 -23.28 35.46 11.59
C GLY A 49 -23.53 35.43 13.12
N GLU A 50 -24.76 35.57 13.57
CA GLU A 50 -25.12 35.54 15.00
C GLU A 50 -25.69 34.16 15.40
N LEU A 51 -25.23 33.63 16.54
CA LEU A 51 -25.74 32.39 17.12
C LEU A 51 -27.14 32.61 17.70
N LEU A 52 -28.16 31.98 17.13
CA LEU A 52 -29.53 32.06 17.56
C LEU A 52 -29.88 31.07 18.67
N ARG A 53 -29.60 29.79 18.42
CA ARG A 53 -29.95 28.67 19.31
C ARG A 53 -28.90 27.56 19.22
N THR A 54 -28.87 26.73 20.26
CA THR A 54 -28.09 25.47 20.26
C THR A 54 -28.96 24.32 20.70
N ALA A 55 -28.68 23.13 20.16
CA ALA A 55 -29.24 21.85 20.58
C ALA A 55 -28.12 20.83 20.74
N THR A 56 -28.34 19.86 21.62
CA THR A 56 -27.44 18.70 21.74
C THR A 56 -28.19 17.48 21.23
N THR A 57 -27.55 16.71 20.38
CA THR A 57 -28.19 15.51 19.80
C THR A 57 -28.52 14.47 20.86
N ALA A 58 -29.70 13.85 20.71
CA ALA A 58 -30.15 12.73 21.51
C ALA A 58 -29.31 11.45 21.23
N PRO A 59 -29.47 10.35 21.99
CA PRO A 59 -28.76 9.10 21.80
C PRO A 59 -28.90 8.48 20.39
N ASP A 60 -30.00 8.75 19.69
CA ASP A 60 -30.25 8.38 18.31
C ASP A 60 -29.72 9.40 17.28
N GLY A 61 -28.93 10.37 17.74
CA GLY A 61 -28.37 11.44 16.93
C GLY A 61 -29.37 12.55 16.58
N SER A 62 -30.64 12.46 16.92
CA SER A 62 -31.68 13.39 16.53
C SER A 62 -31.57 14.75 17.22
N PHE A 63 -31.94 15.81 16.51
CA PHE A 63 -32.15 17.15 17.03
C PHE A 63 -33.34 17.84 16.30
N CYS A 64 -33.91 18.85 16.93
CA CYS A 64 -34.99 19.65 16.37
C CYS A 64 -34.89 21.09 16.86
N PHE A 65 -35.02 22.03 15.93
CA PHE A 65 -35.30 23.45 16.21
C PHE A 65 -36.72 23.76 15.72
N GLU A 66 -37.61 24.08 16.61
CA GLU A 66 -38.98 24.46 16.31
C GLU A 66 -39.14 25.99 16.39
N ASP A 67 -40.21 26.51 15.81
CA ASP A 67 -40.57 27.93 15.87
C ASP A 67 -39.49 28.84 15.26
N LEU A 68 -39.09 28.49 14.01
CA LEU A 68 -38.14 29.30 13.22
C LEU A 68 -38.90 30.14 12.17
N PRO A 69 -38.64 31.42 12.08
CA PRO A 69 -39.11 32.27 10.98
C PRO A 69 -38.62 31.78 9.63
N ASP A 70 -39.36 32.09 8.58
CA ASP A 70 -38.87 31.88 7.21
C ASP A 70 -37.56 32.65 6.99
N GLY A 71 -36.54 31.97 6.51
CA GLY A 71 -35.23 32.53 6.31
C GLY A 71 -34.13 31.53 6.00
N LYS A 72 -32.94 32.05 5.76
CA LYS A 72 -31.74 31.22 5.56
C LYS A 72 -30.99 31.10 6.89
N TYR A 73 -30.57 29.93 7.23
CA TYR A 73 -29.86 29.59 8.44
C TYR A 73 -28.60 28.80 8.13
N ASN A 74 -27.57 28.99 8.93
CA ASN A 74 -26.38 28.12 8.92
C ASN A 74 -26.47 27.19 10.14
N LEU A 75 -26.38 25.88 9.85
CA LEU A 75 -26.40 24.87 10.89
C LEU A 75 -24.97 24.33 11.06
N SER A 76 -24.31 24.69 12.16
CA SER A 76 -22.99 24.18 12.51
C SER A 76 -23.15 23.00 13.46
N VAL A 77 -22.53 21.87 13.12
CA VAL A 77 -22.56 20.66 13.94
C VAL A 77 -21.15 20.36 14.40
N GLU A 78 -20.96 20.28 15.72
CA GLU A 78 -19.68 19.98 16.33
C GLU A 78 -19.83 18.82 17.32
N ALA A 79 -18.90 17.89 17.31
CA ALA A 79 -18.82 16.83 18.31
C ALA A 79 -17.36 16.56 18.65
N SER A 80 -17.10 16.14 19.90
CA SER A 80 -15.79 15.68 20.27
C SER A 80 -15.44 14.46 19.42
N ASP A 81 -14.22 14.37 18.91
CA ASP A 81 -13.76 13.31 18.02
C ASP A 81 -14.30 13.35 16.57
N PHE A 82 -14.98 14.42 16.18
CA PHE A 82 -15.49 14.59 14.82
C PHE A 82 -15.00 15.91 14.20
N ILE A 83 -14.88 15.91 12.88
CA ILE A 83 -14.76 17.13 12.08
C ILE A 83 -16.16 17.74 12.01
N GLY A 84 -16.31 18.94 12.56
CA GLY A 84 -17.56 19.69 12.46
C GLY A 84 -17.90 19.99 11.00
N THR A 85 -19.18 20.13 10.73
CA THR A 85 -19.70 20.57 9.43
C THR A 85 -20.64 21.75 9.61
N THR A 86 -20.67 22.63 8.59
CA THR A 86 -21.67 23.71 8.52
C THR A 86 -22.46 23.54 7.24
N ILE A 87 -23.76 23.53 7.33
CA ILE A 87 -24.68 23.43 6.19
C ILE A 87 -25.65 24.61 6.16
N ASN A 88 -25.99 25.09 4.98
CA ASN A 88 -26.99 26.11 4.79
C ASN A 88 -28.38 25.47 4.70
N VAL A 89 -29.32 25.99 5.42
CA VAL A 89 -30.69 25.48 5.45
C VAL A 89 -31.68 26.63 5.28
N THR A 90 -32.62 26.45 4.37
CA THR A 90 -33.71 27.44 4.18
C THR A 90 -35.00 26.90 4.78
N VAL A 91 -35.63 27.71 5.63
CA VAL A 91 -36.99 27.48 6.15
C VAL A 91 -37.95 28.35 5.38
N GLU A 92 -38.98 27.77 4.79
CA GLU A 92 -39.97 28.46 3.97
C GLU A 92 -41.37 28.02 4.33
N LYS A 93 -42.32 28.95 4.23
CA LYS A 93 -43.79 28.72 4.37
C LYS A 93 -44.23 28.16 5.73
N GLY A 94 -43.44 28.45 6.77
CA GLY A 94 -43.72 27.93 8.09
C GLY A 94 -43.71 26.40 8.17
N LEU A 95 -42.88 25.73 7.35
CA LEU A 95 -42.78 24.26 7.30
C LEU A 95 -41.55 23.74 8.04
N MET A 96 -41.71 22.59 8.71
CA MET A 96 -40.59 21.87 9.30
C MET A 96 -39.70 21.28 8.18
N ARG A 97 -38.44 21.76 8.09
CA ARG A 97 -37.44 21.24 7.18
C ARG A 97 -36.82 20.00 7.76
N ASP A 98 -37.09 18.85 7.21
CA ASP A 98 -36.48 17.59 7.58
C ASP A 98 -35.28 17.32 6.66
N LEU A 99 -34.07 17.42 7.22
CA LEU A 99 -32.82 17.16 6.50
C LEU A 99 -32.48 15.68 6.49
N MET A 100 -33.26 14.84 7.17
CA MET A 100 -33.02 13.43 7.43
C MET A 100 -31.70 13.18 8.19
N PHE A 101 -30.56 13.46 7.56
CA PHE A 101 -29.23 13.26 8.17
C PHE A 101 -28.31 14.44 7.92
N VAL A 102 -27.57 14.81 8.96
CA VAL A 102 -26.38 15.66 8.87
C VAL A 102 -25.17 14.78 9.15
N THR A 103 -24.28 14.66 8.18
CA THR A 103 -23.13 13.77 8.28
C THR A 103 -21.89 14.50 8.76
N ILE A 104 -21.26 13.97 9.81
CA ILE A 104 -19.94 14.43 10.27
C ILE A 104 -18.96 13.27 10.24
N SER A 105 -17.67 13.56 10.02
CA SER A 105 -16.61 12.55 9.91
C SER A 105 -15.87 12.45 11.22
N ARG A 106 -15.67 11.21 11.73
CA ARG A 106 -14.91 11.01 12.97
C ARG A 106 -13.44 11.29 12.76
N VAL A 107 -12.85 11.90 13.77
CA VAL A 107 -11.42 12.02 13.93
C VAL A 107 -11.04 11.41 15.26
N ARG A 108 -10.16 10.45 15.27
CA ARG A 108 -9.62 9.89 16.50
C ARG A 108 -8.76 10.93 17.21
N VAL A 109 -9.19 11.37 18.39
CA VAL A 109 -8.46 12.36 19.21
C VAL A 109 -7.34 11.63 19.93
N GLY A 110 -6.10 12.10 19.73
CA GLY A 110 -4.91 11.56 20.42
C GLY A 110 -4.04 10.63 19.58
N GLU A 111 -4.48 10.19 18.41
CA GLU A 111 -3.66 9.37 17.51
C GLU A 111 -3.01 10.21 16.42
N ASP A 112 -1.71 10.42 16.56
CA ASP A 112 -0.85 10.99 15.53
C ASP A 112 -0.19 9.90 14.68
N ILE A 113 -0.95 8.85 14.34
CA ILE A 113 -0.46 7.77 13.51
C ILE A 113 -0.32 8.28 12.09
N ASP A 114 0.90 8.20 11.58
CA ASP A 114 1.21 8.52 10.21
C ASP A 114 1.05 7.25 9.37
N ALA A 115 0.03 7.23 8.52
CA ALA A 115 -0.27 6.10 7.65
C ALA A 115 0.91 5.69 6.77
N SER A 116 1.76 6.66 6.39
CA SER A 116 2.96 6.40 5.59
C SER A 116 4.00 5.53 6.30
N ASN A 117 4.00 5.50 7.64
CA ASN A 117 4.92 4.64 8.38
C ASN A 117 4.69 3.15 8.09
N PHE A 118 3.48 2.79 7.67
CA PHE A 118 3.09 1.43 7.34
C PHE A 118 3.13 1.15 5.82
N ALA A 119 3.07 2.20 5.00
CA ALA A 119 3.08 2.10 3.55
C ALA A 119 4.51 2.04 2.93
N GLU A 120 5.55 2.26 3.74
CA GLU A 120 6.92 2.46 3.25
C GLU A 120 7.78 1.18 3.19
N PHE A 121 7.18 0.00 3.25
CA PHE A 121 7.90 -1.25 3.06
C PHE A 121 7.87 -1.65 1.59
N ASP A 122 8.89 -1.23 0.86
CA ASP A 122 9.13 -1.64 -0.51
C ASP A 122 10.10 -2.81 -0.54
N LEU A 123 9.66 -3.93 -1.07
CA LEU A 123 10.49 -5.07 -1.45
C LEU A 123 10.93 -4.87 -2.91
N GLU A 124 11.81 -3.92 -3.12
CA GLU A 124 12.17 -3.41 -4.45
C GLU A 124 12.73 -4.46 -5.42
N ASP A 125 13.29 -5.54 -4.91
CA ASP A 125 13.85 -6.61 -5.74
C ASP A 125 12.85 -7.74 -6.00
N SER A 126 11.72 -7.80 -5.31
CA SER A 126 10.75 -8.90 -5.40
C SER A 126 9.45 -8.54 -6.13
N GLY A 127 9.18 -7.26 -6.36
CA GLY A 127 7.91 -6.82 -6.96
C GLY A 127 6.68 -6.94 -6.06
N TYR A 128 6.83 -7.33 -4.80
CA TYR A 128 5.72 -7.48 -3.85
C TYR A 128 5.44 -6.19 -3.09
N SER A 129 4.15 -5.90 -2.88
CA SER A 129 3.69 -4.84 -1.99
C SER A 129 3.24 -5.43 -0.66
N ASP A 130 3.90 -5.01 0.41
CA ASP A 130 3.56 -5.43 1.78
C ASP A 130 2.83 -4.35 2.58
N ALA A 131 2.28 -3.33 1.93
CA ALA A 131 1.55 -2.28 2.62
C ALA A 131 0.21 -2.80 3.20
N PRO A 132 -0.11 -2.51 4.47
CA PRO A 132 -1.42 -2.79 5.05
C PRO A 132 -2.52 -2.02 4.32
N THR A 133 -3.73 -2.59 4.26
CA THR A 133 -4.83 -1.97 3.50
C THR A 133 -5.77 -1.11 4.33
N ILE A 134 -5.82 -1.27 5.68
CA ILE A 134 -6.64 -0.42 6.54
C ILE A 134 -5.76 0.58 7.29
N LEU A 135 -5.53 1.74 6.68
CA LEU A 135 -4.79 2.86 7.26
C LEU A 135 -5.72 4.02 7.61
N PHE A 136 -6.89 3.71 8.13
CA PHE A 136 -7.89 4.64 8.66
C PHE A 136 -8.65 4.00 9.81
N SER A 137 -9.35 4.83 10.57
CA SER A 137 -10.27 4.40 11.63
C SER A 137 -11.59 5.12 11.46
N THR A 138 -12.70 4.42 11.74
CA THR A 138 -14.06 4.97 11.70
C THR A 138 -14.82 4.62 12.97
N ASN A 139 -16.06 5.08 13.12
CA ASN A 139 -16.93 4.67 14.22
C ASN A 139 -17.45 3.23 14.09
N ASP A 140 -17.18 2.57 12.98
CA ASP A 140 -17.48 1.16 12.86
C ASP A 140 -16.58 0.36 13.80
N VAL A 141 -17.17 -0.53 14.61
CA VAL A 141 -16.44 -1.27 15.65
C VAL A 141 -15.29 -2.12 15.10
N TYR A 142 -15.43 -2.64 13.90
CA TYR A 142 -14.38 -3.45 13.26
C TYR A 142 -13.20 -2.57 12.86
N THR A 143 -13.45 -1.49 12.10
CA THR A 143 -12.38 -0.58 11.67
C THR A 143 -11.77 0.24 12.79
N ASP A 144 -12.53 0.48 13.88
CA ASP A 144 -12.02 1.15 15.09
C ASP A 144 -10.88 0.35 15.74
N VAL A 145 -10.96 -0.98 15.71
CA VAL A 145 -9.96 -1.87 16.30
C VAL A 145 -8.90 -2.31 15.30
N VAL A 146 -9.31 -2.64 14.06
CA VAL A 146 -8.40 -3.19 13.03
C VAL A 146 -7.57 -2.10 12.37
N GLY A 147 -8.18 -0.92 12.13
CA GLY A 147 -7.50 0.21 11.49
C GLY A 147 -6.30 0.66 12.32
N TYR A 148 -5.13 0.73 11.69
CA TYR A 148 -3.80 0.89 12.30
C TYR A 148 -3.40 -0.22 13.29
N GLY A 149 -4.33 -0.81 14.07
CA GLY A 149 -4.03 -1.79 15.11
C GLY A 149 -3.36 -3.05 14.59
N PHE A 150 -3.73 -3.51 13.38
CA PHE A 150 -3.14 -4.69 12.75
C PHE A 150 -1.99 -4.36 11.78
N SER A 151 -1.63 -3.09 11.64
CA SER A 151 -0.62 -2.65 10.67
C SER A 151 0.78 -3.18 10.98
N ASN A 152 1.10 -3.43 12.24
CA ASN A 152 2.41 -3.92 12.68
C ASN A 152 2.78 -5.29 12.09
N ILE A 153 1.80 -6.09 11.68
CA ILE A 153 1.99 -7.39 11.03
C ILE A 153 1.63 -7.34 9.53
N ARG A 154 1.51 -6.14 8.97
CA ARG A 154 1.18 -5.93 7.55
C ARG A 154 -0.13 -6.59 7.13
N PHE A 155 -1.14 -6.53 8.00
CA PHE A 155 -2.45 -7.11 7.75
C PHE A 155 -3.11 -6.51 6.52
N LYS A 156 -3.50 -7.37 5.58
CA LYS A 156 -4.24 -7.01 4.37
C LYS A 156 -5.70 -7.44 4.56
N ASN A 157 -6.58 -6.46 4.70
CA ASN A 157 -8.00 -6.75 4.90
C ASN A 157 -8.57 -7.55 3.75
N ARG A 158 -9.30 -8.64 4.05
CA ARG A 158 -9.86 -9.58 3.05
C ARG A 158 -8.81 -10.15 2.09
N GLY A 159 -7.51 -10.07 2.45
CA GLY A 159 -6.42 -10.49 1.58
C GLY A 159 -6.19 -9.59 0.37
N TYR A 160 -6.66 -8.35 0.38
CA TYR A 160 -6.46 -7.45 -0.76
C TYR A 160 -5.17 -6.65 -0.63
N ASN A 161 -4.46 -6.49 -1.73
CA ASN A 161 -3.28 -5.64 -1.82
C ASN A 161 -3.66 -4.15 -1.85
N SER A 162 -2.70 -3.28 -1.53
CA SER A 162 -2.93 -1.83 -1.44
C SER A 162 -3.29 -1.18 -2.79
N GLU A 163 -2.90 -1.77 -3.92
CA GLU A 163 -3.26 -1.29 -5.25
C GLU A 163 -4.76 -1.37 -5.55
N THR A 164 -5.49 -2.21 -4.81
CA THR A 164 -6.94 -2.37 -4.99
C THR A 164 -7.78 -1.40 -4.18
N GLN A 165 -7.15 -0.59 -3.32
CA GLN A 165 -7.80 0.48 -2.58
C GLN A 165 -7.71 1.80 -3.34
N ASP A 166 -8.84 2.45 -3.57
CA ASP A 166 -8.88 3.76 -4.23
C ASP A 166 -8.61 4.88 -3.24
N VAL A 167 -7.59 5.67 -3.51
CA VAL A 167 -7.22 6.83 -2.69
C VAL A 167 -7.39 8.11 -3.48
N TYR A 168 -8.16 9.04 -2.94
CA TYR A 168 -8.44 10.35 -3.54
C TYR A 168 -7.86 11.48 -2.68
N LEU A 169 -7.41 12.53 -3.32
CA LEU A 169 -7.05 13.81 -2.70
C LEU A 169 -7.93 14.91 -3.27
N ALA A 170 -8.76 15.49 -2.42
CA ALA A 170 -9.73 16.53 -2.83
C ALA A 170 -10.64 16.11 -4.02
N GLY A 171 -10.95 14.80 -4.11
CA GLY A 171 -11.75 14.20 -5.17
C GLY A 171 -10.97 13.73 -6.41
N VAL A 172 -9.65 13.86 -6.44
CA VAL A 172 -8.79 13.39 -7.54
C VAL A 172 -8.18 12.03 -7.21
N PRO A 173 -8.26 11.02 -8.10
CA PRO A 173 -7.61 9.72 -7.90
C PRO A 173 -6.09 9.83 -7.85
N MET A 174 -5.47 9.31 -6.77
CA MET A 174 -4.05 9.49 -6.47
C MET A 174 -3.21 8.23 -6.58
N ASN A 175 -3.81 7.06 -6.74
CA ASN A 175 -3.04 5.82 -6.88
C ASN A 175 -1.97 5.97 -7.97
N ASP A 176 -0.79 5.41 -7.68
CA ASP A 176 0.37 5.51 -8.56
C ASP A 176 0.06 4.95 -9.95
N ALA A 177 0.42 5.67 -10.99
CA ALA A 177 0.04 5.34 -12.36
C ALA A 177 0.77 4.12 -12.91
N ILE A 178 1.97 3.83 -12.40
CA ILE A 178 2.83 2.73 -12.86
C ILE A 178 2.53 1.44 -12.11
N THR A 179 2.38 1.54 -10.79
CA THR A 179 2.26 0.38 -9.89
C THR A 179 0.83 0.14 -9.38
N GLY A 180 -0.02 1.16 -9.40
CA GLY A 180 -1.35 1.12 -8.78
C GLY A 180 -1.35 1.34 -7.26
N TYR A 181 -0.19 1.38 -6.59
CA TYR A 181 -0.10 1.43 -5.13
C TYR A 181 -0.68 2.70 -4.53
N SER A 182 -1.18 2.56 -3.32
CA SER A 182 -1.71 3.67 -2.53
C SER A 182 -0.59 4.67 -2.17
N PRO A 183 -0.81 5.98 -2.35
CA PRO A 183 0.26 6.99 -2.30
C PRO A 183 0.48 7.61 -0.91
N PHE A 184 0.24 6.89 0.17
CA PHE A 184 0.32 7.44 1.53
C PHE A 184 1.68 8.03 1.90
N SER A 185 2.76 7.59 1.26
CA SER A 185 4.11 8.13 1.46
C SER A 185 4.25 9.59 0.99
N LEU A 186 3.45 10.04 0.01
CA LEU A 186 3.54 11.38 -0.57
C LEU A 186 3.19 12.52 0.41
N TRP A 187 2.38 12.25 1.43
CA TRP A 187 1.97 13.23 2.46
C TRP A 187 2.39 12.84 3.86
N SER A 188 3.38 12.01 3.95
CA SER A 188 4.02 11.54 5.17
C SER A 188 4.45 12.71 6.06
N GLY A 189 4.01 12.71 7.31
CA GLY A 189 4.30 13.79 8.28
C GLY A 189 3.34 14.99 8.24
N LEU A 190 2.34 15.02 7.35
CA LEU A 190 1.33 16.09 7.25
C LEU A 190 0.03 15.75 7.97
N ASN A 191 0.10 15.14 9.15
CA ASN A 191 -1.03 14.55 9.87
C ASN A 191 -2.22 15.52 10.03
N GLU A 192 -1.99 16.79 10.39
CA GLU A 192 -3.09 17.75 10.58
C GLU A 192 -3.73 18.20 9.26
N ALA A 193 -2.94 18.42 8.22
CA ALA A 193 -3.46 18.81 6.91
C ALA A 193 -4.23 17.66 6.23
N MET A 194 -3.82 16.42 6.45
CA MET A 194 -4.40 15.21 5.85
C MET A 194 -5.40 14.50 6.78
N ARG A 195 -5.85 15.16 7.82
CA ARG A 195 -6.72 14.59 8.85
C ARG A 195 -8.14 14.36 8.38
N ALA A 196 -8.68 15.25 7.53
CA ALA A 196 -10.04 15.19 7.03
C ALA A 196 -10.17 14.09 5.98
N LYS A 197 -10.49 12.87 6.44
CA LYS A 197 -10.63 11.66 5.61
C LYS A 197 -12.06 11.16 5.61
N ASP A 198 -12.53 10.77 4.43
CA ASP A 198 -13.73 9.98 4.23
C ASP A 198 -13.32 8.62 3.73
N SER A 199 -13.64 7.56 4.46
CA SER A 199 -13.25 6.21 4.08
C SER A 199 -14.44 5.26 4.12
N THR A 200 -14.51 4.38 3.14
CA THR A 200 -15.46 3.27 3.07
C THR A 200 -14.73 1.94 3.02
N LEU A 201 -15.38 0.87 3.46
CA LEU A 201 -14.87 -0.49 3.38
C LEU A 201 -15.59 -1.28 2.29
N GLY A 202 -14.83 -2.13 1.60
CA GLY A 202 -15.38 -3.07 0.63
C GLY A 202 -16.18 -2.35 -0.45
N LEU A 203 -17.41 -2.79 -0.66
CA LEU A 203 -18.29 -2.28 -1.70
C LEU A 203 -19.20 -1.10 -1.27
N GLU A 204 -18.97 -0.53 -0.09
CA GLU A 204 -19.76 0.61 0.37
C GLU A 204 -19.67 1.80 -0.61
N SER A 205 -20.76 2.56 -0.71
CA SER A 205 -20.87 3.69 -1.64
C SER A 205 -20.02 4.88 -1.18
N SER A 206 -19.37 5.56 -2.12
CA SER A 206 -18.57 6.77 -1.92
C SER A 206 -19.20 7.99 -2.62
N ASP A 207 -18.83 9.19 -2.15
CA ASP A 207 -19.26 10.47 -2.76
C ASP A 207 -18.27 10.97 -3.84
N PHE A 208 -17.14 10.30 -4.02
CA PHE A 208 -16.01 10.76 -4.85
C PHE A 208 -15.77 9.90 -6.10
N GLY A 209 -16.51 8.84 -6.26
CA GLY A 209 -16.41 7.91 -7.36
C GLY A 209 -17.17 6.62 -7.04
N VAL A 210 -17.25 5.71 -7.98
CA VAL A 210 -17.83 4.38 -7.74
C VAL A 210 -16.91 3.57 -6.81
N GLY A 211 -15.61 3.75 -6.96
CA GLY A 211 -14.57 3.05 -6.22
C GLY A 211 -14.45 1.56 -6.59
N GLY A 212 -13.36 0.95 -6.16
CA GLY A 212 -13.09 -0.48 -6.29
C GLY A 212 -13.80 -1.35 -5.25
N TYR A 213 -13.39 -2.60 -5.15
CA TYR A 213 -13.95 -3.58 -4.21
C TYR A 213 -13.27 -3.57 -2.84
N ASN A 214 -12.16 -2.84 -2.67
CA ASN A 214 -11.42 -2.70 -1.41
C ASN A 214 -11.69 -1.36 -0.69
N GLY A 215 -12.77 -0.67 -1.07
CA GLY A 215 -13.16 0.61 -0.48
C GLY A 215 -12.45 1.83 -1.07
N VAL A 216 -12.81 2.98 -0.54
CA VAL A 216 -12.35 4.30 -0.99
C VAL A 216 -11.89 5.10 0.21
N THR A 217 -10.79 5.82 0.08
CA THR A 217 -10.37 6.85 1.02
C THR A 217 -10.20 8.17 0.29
N ASN A 218 -10.97 9.20 0.64
CA ASN A 218 -10.75 10.56 0.16
C ASN A 218 -10.18 11.43 1.28
N ILE A 219 -9.13 12.18 0.97
CA ILE A 219 -8.52 13.16 1.86
C ILE A 219 -8.91 14.54 1.35
N SER A 220 -9.59 15.35 2.16
CA SER A 220 -10.05 16.67 1.73
C SER A 220 -8.91 17.68 1.57
N ALA A 221 -8.00 17.77 2.51
CA ALA A 221 -6.80 18.62 2.50
C ALA A 221 -7.02 20.11 2.16
N ILE A 222 -8.27 20.56 2.03
CA ILE A 222 -8.58 21.99 1.78
C ILE A 222 -8.35 22.82 3.04
N PRO A 223 -7.92 24.09 2.93
CA PRO A 223 -7.56 24.93 4.09
C PRO A 223 -8.63 25.03 5.16
N SER A 224 -9.90 25.14 4.76
CA SER A 224 -11.04 25.22 5.67
C SER A 224 -11.40 23.90 6.37
N ALA A 225 -10.88 22.74 5.90
CA ALA A 225 -11.04 21.46 6.56
C ALA A 225 -9.94 21.15 7.58
N VAL A 226 -8.86 21.92 7.58
CA VAL A 226 -7.80 21.85 8.59
C VAL A 226 -8.32 22.44 9.90
N ARG A 227 -8.07 21.77 11.01
CA ARG A 227 -8.53 22.19 12.33
C ARG A 227 -8.03 23.60 12.68
N THR A 228 -8.94 24.46 13.09
CA THR A 228 -8.67 25.86 13.45
C THR A 228 -7.74 25.99 14.67
N GLY A 229 -6.91 27.03 14.66
CA GLY A 229 -5.95 27.35 15.72
C GLY A 229 -4.55 26.79 15.47
N TRP A 230 -3.67 27.03 16.42
CA TRP A 230 -2.31 26.49 16.42
C TRP A 230 -2.25 25.12 17.06
N ARG A 231 -1.43 24.26 16.51
CA ARG A 231 -1.03 23.01 17.13
C ARG A 231 0.47 22.79 16.98
N PHE A 232 1.09 22.44 18.09
CA PHE A 232 2.49 21.99 18.15
C PHE A 232 2.51 20.59 18.71
N SER A 233 3.34 19.71 18.17
CA SER A 233 3.58 18.40 18.76
C SER A 233 5.02 17.97 18.65
N ILE A 234 5.46 17.24 19.69
CA ILE A 234 6.74 16.55 19.75
C ILE A 234 6.44 15.09 19.98
N LEU A 235 6.97 14.22 19.13
CA LEU A 235 6.79 12.79 19.23
C LEU A 235 8.15 12.09 19.25
N SER A 236 8.32 11.15 20.17
CA SER A 236 9.44 10.22 20.23
C SER A 236 8.96 8.81 19.95
N ASN A 237 9.67 8.06 19.12
CA ASN A 237 9.33 6.70 18.72
C ASN A 237 10.58 5.82 18.69
N SER A 238 10.52 4.62 19.24
CA SER A 238 11.65 3.68 19.25
C SER A 238 11.73 2.79 18.01
N ALA A 239 10.63 2.60 17.27
CA ALA A 239 10.54 1.60 16.19
C ALA A 239 10.77 2.17 14.78
N LEU A 240 10.63 3.48 14.56
CA LEU A 240 10.70 4.09 13.24
C LEU A 240 11.75 5.19 13.14
N TYR A 241 11.49 6.32 13.80
CA TYR A 241 12.39 7.48 13.87
C TYR A 241 12.40 8.02 15.29
N ARG A 242 13.50 8.57 15.71
CA ARG A 242 13.66 8.97 17.11
C ARG A 242 12.82 10.18 17.51
N LEU A 243 12.63 11.12 16.59
CA LEU A 243 11.99 12.40 16.88
C LEU A 243 11.11 12.87 15.71
N ARG A 244 9.87 13.31 16.00
CA ARG A 244 9.07 14.14 15.11
C ARG A 244 8.73 15.45 15.79
N LEU A 245 8.94 16.54 15.07
CA LEU A 245 8.49 17.88 15.44
C LEU A 245 7.40 18.31 14.44
N MET A 246 6.30 18.88 14.89
CA MET A 246 5.22 19.37 14.03
C MET A 246 4.68 20.69 14.56
N ALA A 247 4.39 21.60 13.62
CA ALA A 247 3.63 22.82 13.83
C ALA A 247 2.55 22.94 12.77
N SER A 248 1.34 23.27 13.18
CA SER A 248 0.20 23.47 12.29
C SER A 248 -0.60 24.70 12.72
N TYR A 249 -1.14 25.42 11.73
CA TYR A 249 -2.03 26.54 11.91
C TYR A 249 -3.16 26.48 10.89
N SER A 250 -4.37 26.81 11.31
CA SER A 250 -5.48 27.13 10.41
C SER A 250 -6.27 28.27 10.98
N SER A 251 -6.64 29.22 10.13
CA SER A 251 -7.55 30.31 10.51
C SER A 251 -9.00 29.85 10.65
N GLY A 252 -9.32 28.64 10.15
CA GLY A 252 -10.70 28.30 9.80
C GLY A 252 -11.21 29.21 8.67
N GLU A 253 -12.50 29.25 8.47
CA GLU A 253 -13.12 30.18 7.53
C GLU A 253 -13.46 31.49 8.30
N LEU A 254 -12.87 32.59 7.84
CA LEU A 254 -13.05 33.93 8.41
C LEU A 254 -14.35 34.58 7.89
N ASP A 255 -14.87 35.56 8.59
CA ASP A 255 -16.11 36.27 8.22
C ASP A 255 -16.08 36.84 6.79
N ASN A 256 -14.90 37.26 6.33
CA ASN A 256 -14.70 37.73 4.97
C ASN A 256 -14.56 36.59 3.93
N GLY A 257 -14.79 35.35 4.32
CA GLY A 257 -14.75 34.17 3.48
C GLY A 257 -13.33 33.64 3.12
N TRP A 258 -12.27 34.20 3.69
CA TRP A 258 -10.91 33.66 3.52
C TRP A 258 -10.63 32.53 4.51
N SER A 259 -9.82 31.59 4.10
CA SER A 259 -9.25 30.54 4.98
C SER A 259 -7.79 30.31 4.64
N TYR A 260 -6.97 30.16 5.65
CA TYR A 260 -5.52 29.92 5.53
C TYR A 260 -5.14 28.72 6.38
N ALA A 261 -4.29 27.85 5.85
CA ALA A 261 -3.75 26.75 6.63
C ALA A 261 -2.28 26.50 6.28
N PHE A 262 -1.53 26.14 7.31
CA PHE A 262 -0.11 25.81 7.24
C PHE A 262 0.19 24.60 8.12
N ASN A 263 1.03 23.68 7.63
CA ASN A 263 1.56 22.58 8.43
C ASN A 263 3.03 22.35 8.07
N ALA A 264 3.86 22.17 9.06
CA ALA A 264 5.28 21.80 8.88
C ALA A 264 5.65 20.71 9.87
N SER A 265 6.40 19.72 9.42
CA SER A 265 6.97 18.71 10.30
C SER A 265 8.36 18.26 9.88
N ALA A 266 9.10 17.72 10.85
CA ALA A 266 10.39 17.07 10.64
C ALA A 266 10.42 15.73 11.38
N ARG A 267 10.84 14.66 10.70
CA ARG A 267 11.08 13.32 11.26
C ARG A 267 12.55 13.01 11.16
N LEU A 268 13.19 12.77 12.29
CA LEU A 268 14.65 12.73 12.41
C LEU A 268 15.11 11.53 13.25
N GLY A 269 16.26 10.96 12.86
CA GLY A 269 16.96 9.93 13.61
C GLY A 269 16.65 8.51 13.17
N GLY A 270 17.42 7.56 13.71
CA GLY A 270 17.24 6.13 13.50
C GLY A 270 16.19 5.53 14.42
N ASN A 271 15.90 4.25 14.25
CA ASN A 271 15.15 3.46 15.21
C ASN A 271 16.11 2.71 16.18
N ASP A 272 15.56 2.16 17.25
CA ASP A 272 16.35 1.49 18.28
C ASP A 272 16.50 -0.02 18.01
N TRP A 273 15.84 -0.54 16.96
CA TRP A 273 15.79 -1.97 16.65
C TRP A 273 16.66 -2.36 15.46
N VAL A 274 16.65 -1.55 14.39
CA VAL A 274 17.34 -1.90 13.12
C VAL A 274 18.43 -0.89 12.85
N GLU A 275 19.67 -1.30 13.03
CA GLU A 275 20.81 -0.43 12.78
C GLU A 275 20.96 -0.10 11.29
N GLY A 276 21.40 1.13 10.99
CA GLY A 276 21.50 1.64 9.64
C GLY A 276 20.19 2.20 9.05
N VAL A 277 19.04 1.93 9.68
CA VAL A 277 17.76 2.58 9.32
C VAL A 277 17.67 3.95 9.99
N TYR A 278 17.34 4.97 9.21
CA TYR A 278 17.18 6.34 9.70
C TYR A 278 16.19 7.13 8.84
N TYR A 279 15.65 8.18 9.43
CA TYR A 279 14.80 9.16 8.77
C TYR A 279 15.44 10.55 8.85
N ARG A 280 15.37 11.27 7.75
CA ARG A 280 15.67 12.70 7.63
C ARG A 280 14.64 13.29 6.67
N ASN A 281 13.39 13.38 7.12
CA ASN A 281 12.26 13.77 6.29
C ASN A 281 11.66 15.06 6.83
N PHE A 282 11.34 15.95 5.92
CA PHE A 282 10.61 17.20 6.18
C PHE A 282 9.30 17.16 5.43
N ALA A 283 8.27 17.79 5.96
CA ALA A 283 6.99 17.91 5.29
C ALA A 283 6.47 19.32 5.47
N LEU A 284 5.99 19.90 4.38
CA LEU A 284 5.46 21.27 4.34
C LEU A 284 4.14 21.27 3.59
N TYR A 285 3.13 21.94 4.14
CA TYR A 285 1.84 22.18 3.52
C TYR A 285 1.49 23.65 3.69
N ALA A 286 0.95 24.28 2.67
CA ALA A 286 0.37 25.62 2.72
C ALA A 286 -0.87 25.66 1.83
N GLY A 287 -1.92 26.34 2.32
CA GLY A 287 -3.16 26.45 1.58
C GLY A 287 -3.89 27.77 1.86
N VAL A 288 -4.62 28.23 0.86
CA VAL A 288 -5.50 29.39 0.92
C VAL A 288 -6.83 29.03 0.26
N GLY A 289 -7.92 29.42 0.91
CA GLY A 289 -9.27 29.28 0.37
C GLY A 289 -10.00 30.63 0.39
N LYS A 290 -10.94 30.79 -0.55
CA LYS A 290 -11.83 31.94 -0.62
C LYS A 290 -13.25 31.48 -0.92
N ARG A 291 -14.17 31.72 -0.02
CA ARG A 291 -15.60 31.70 -0.27
C ARG A 291 -15.99 33.08 -0.78
N PHE A 292 -16.44 33.17 -2.02
CA PHE A 292 -16.86 34.45 -2.64
C PHE A 292 -18.25 34.83 -2.21
N ASN A 293 -19.12 33.85 -2.09
CA ASN A 293 -20.49 33.90 -1.59
C ASN A 293 -20.91 32.47 -1.17
N ASP A 294 -22.17 32.25 -0.87
CA ASP A 294 -22.68 30.95 -0.42
C ASP A 294 -22.61 29.87 -1.49
N GLU A 295 -22.52 30.25 -2.77
CA GLU A 295 -22.51 29.35 -3.90
C GLU A 295 -21.10 28.97 -4.38
N HIS A 296 -20.11 29.89 -4.22
CA HIS A 296 -18.82 29.77 -4.89
C HIS A 296 -17.66 29.79 -3.90
N LYS A 297 -16.87 28.70 -3.92
CA LYS A 297 -15.66 28.58 -3.11
C LYS A 297 -14.48 28.09 -3.97
N LEU A 298 -13.31 28.66 -3.77
CA LEU A 298 -12.07 28.28 -4.42
C LEU A 298 -11.01 27.99 -3.37
N SER A 299 -10.31 26.87 -3.50
CA SER A 299 -9.23 26.47 -2.60
C SER A 299 -7.98 26.13 -3.41
N LEU A 300 -6.86 26.71 -3.03
CA LEU A 300 -5.53 26.40 -3.55
C LEU A 300 -4.68 25.90 -2.40
N PHE A 301 -4.07 24.73 -2.55
CA PHE A 301 -3.10 24.24 -1.58
C PHE A 301 -1.96 23.48 -2.27
N ALA A 302 -0.81 23.51 -1.62
CA ALA A 302 0.38 22.82 -2.07
C ALA A 302 1.10 22.18 -0.89
N PHE A 303 1.75 21.06 -1.15
CA PHE A 303 2.60 20.39 -0.17
C PHE A 303 3.73 19.61 -0.81
N ALA A 304 4.75 19.33 -0.01
CA ALA A 304 5.87 18.48 -0.38
C ALA A 304 6.45 17.79 0.86
N THR A 305 6.99 16.60 0.66
CA THR A 305 7.62 15.80 1.72
C THR A 305 9.04 15.37 1.34
N PRO A 306 9.98 16.33 1.18
CA PRO A 306 11.35 15.99 0.85
C PRO A 306 12.00 15.16 1.96
N GLY A 307 12.73 14.11 1.58
CA GLY A 307 13.34 13.30 2.60
C GLY A 307 14.32 12.25 2.12
N GLN A 308 14.99 11.68 3.11
CA GLN A 308 15.88 10.54 2.98
C GLN A 308 15.54 9.50 4.03
N ARG A 309 15.58 8.22 3.66
CA ARG A 309 15.41 7.11 4.56
C ARG A 309 16.40 5.99 4.23
N GLY A 310 17.17 5.54 5.24
CA GLY A 310 17.95 4.30 5.14
C GLY A 310 17.04 3.09 5.25
N ALA A 311 17.13 2.16 4.30
CA ALA A 311 16.26 0.99 4.24
C ALA A 311 16.83 -0.22 4.98
N GLN A 312 15.95 -1.09 5.47
CA GLN A 312 16.25 -2.45 5.93
C GLN A 312 16.14 -3.43 4.76
N ASN A 313 16.94 -4.49 4.80
CA ASN A 313 16.81 -5.64 3.91
C ASN A 313 16.30 -6.87 4.67
N ALA A 314 15.57 -7.74 3.98
CA ALA A 314 15.24 -9.07 4.48
C ALA A 314 16.48 -9.98 4.40
N SER A 315 16.65 -10.87 5.36
CA SER A 315 17.74 -11.86 5.38
C SER A 315 17.19 -13.27 5.59
N THR A 316 18.01 -14.28 5.33
CA THR A 316 17.67 -15.68 5.59
C THR A 316 17.72 -15.97 7.09
N GLN A 317 17.06 -17.05 7.51
CA GLN A 317 17.10 -17.48 8.92
C GLN A 317 18.52 -17.77 9.39
N GLU A 318 19.33 -18.40 8.53
CA GLU A 318 20.75 -18.65 8.82
C GLU A 318 21.50 -17.37 9.23
N VAL A 319 21.29 -16.27 8.49
CA VAL A 319 21.94 -14.98 8.80
C VAL A 319 21.48 -14.43 10.15
N TYR A 320 20.18 -14.51 10.45
CA TYR A 320 19.64 -14.09 11.74
C TYR A 320 20.18 -14.92 12.90
N ASP A 321 20.30 -16.23 12.72
CA ASP A 321 20.84 -17.16 13.73
C ASP A 321 22.33 -16.90 13.98
N LEU A 322 23.11 -16.71 12.93
CA LEU A 322 24.52 -16.35 13.00
C LEU A 322 24.73 -15.01 13.71
N MET A 323 23.86 -14.05 13.45
CA MET A 323 23.89 -12.75 14.13
C MET A 323 23.31 -12.79 15.53
N GLY A 324 22.46 -13.78 15.86
CA GLY A 324 21.71 -13.84 17.12
C GLY A 324 20.71 -12.69 17.24
N ASP A 325 20.28 -12.11 16.13
CA ASP A 325 19.37 -10.96 16.09
C ASP A 325 18.51 -10.95 14.83
N ASN A 326 17.19 -11.09 15.02
CA ASN A 326 16.20 -11.05 13.94
C ASN A 326 16.00 -9.63 13.33
N MET A 327 16.66 -8.61 13.90
CA MET A 327 16.63 -7.23 13.40
C MET A 327 17.90 -6.86 12.61
N TYR A 328 18.74 -7.84 12.30
CA TYR A 328 19.92 -7.61 11.46
C TYR A 328 19.55 -6.97 10.13
N ASN A 329 20.43 -6.08 9.64
CA ASN A 329 20.28 -5.38 8.37
C ASN A 329 21.59 -5.43 7.58
N SER A 330 21.59 -6.04 6.41
CA SER A 330 22.79 -6.18 5.57
C SER A 330 23.13 -4.94 4.73
N ASN A 331 22.26 -3.92 4.73
CA ASN A 331 22.41 -2.75 3.85
C ASN A 331 23.44 -1.71 4.34
N TRP A 332 24.01 -1.86 5.52
CA TRP A 332 24.89 -0.85 6.08
C TRP A 332 26.27 -1.39 6.48
N GLY A 333 27.20 -0.48 6.69
CA GLY A 333 28.54 -0.75 7.23
C GLY A 333 29.21 0.52 7.69
N TYR A 334 30.43 0.39 8.24
CA TYR A 334 31.21 1.54 8.68
C TYR A 334 32.04 2.15 7.55
N GLN A 335 31.96 3.46 7.39
CA GLN A 335 32.84 4.26 6.57
C GLN A 335 33.47 5.34 7.43
N ASN A 336 34.80 5.31 7.61
CA ASN A 336 35.51 6.24 8.49
C ASN A 336 34.89 6.32 9.89
N GLY A 337 34.49 5.17 10.46
CA GLY A 337 33.87 5.05 11.76
C GLY A 337 32.43 5.54 11.87
N LYS A 338 31.78 5.92 10.77
CA LYS A 338 30.37 6.33 10.71
C LYS A 338 29.52 5.28 10.00
N VAL A 339 28.30 5.07 10.49
CA VAL A 339 27.32 4.22 9.84
C VAL A 339 26.91 4.83 8.50
N ARG A 340 27.04 4.03 7.43
CA ARG A 340 26.57 4.37 6.08
C ARG A 340 25.71 3.24 5.55
N ASN A 341 24.48 3.58 5.15
CA ASN A 341 23.58 2.65 4.49
C ASN A 341 23.77 2.74 2.97
N SER A 342 23.78 1.61 2.28
CA SER A 342 23.91 1.55 0.82
C SER A 342 22.57 1.73 0.11
N ARG A 343 21.46 1.44 0.79
CA ARG A 343 20.11 1.56 0.25
C ARG A 343 19.38 2.70 0.93
N VAL A 344 19.50 3.87 0.34
CA VAL A 344 18.88 5.11 0.84
C VAL A 344 17.81 5.57 -0.15
N ARG A 345 16.58 5.68 0.33
CA ARG A 345 15.49 6.24 -0.46
C ARG A 345 15.54 7.76 -0.39
N HIS A 346 15.43 8.41 -1.54
CA HIS A 346 15.35 9.86 -1.71
C HIS A 346 14.01 10.22 -2.34
N THR A 347 13.26 11.13 -1.71
CA THR A 347 11.95 11.53 -2.23
C THR A 347 11.80 13.05 -2.24
N PHE A 348 11.23 13.58 -3.33
CA PHE A 348 10.75 14.95 -3.42
C PHE A 348 9.72 15.05 -4.53
N GLU A 349 8.45 14.97 -4.18
CA GLU A 349 7.33 15.00 -5.11
C GLU A 349 6.29 16.03 -4.66
N PRO A 350 6.51 17.33 -4.94
CA PRO A 350 5.55 18.38 -4.63
C PRO A 350 4.24 18.20 -5.39
N ILE A 351 3.14 18.51 -4.69
CA ILE A 351 1.78 18.47 -5.20
C ILE A 351 1.16 19.86 -5.04
N VAL A 352 0.50 20.33 -6.11
CA VAL A 352 -0.27 21.58 -6.12
C VAL A 352 -1.69 21.25 -6.58
N THR A 353 -2.68 21.70 -5.82
CA THR A 353 -4.08 21.40 -6.08
C THR A 353 -4.92 22.67 -6.05
N LEU A 354 -5.73 22.86 -7.08
CA LEU A 354 -6.75 23.89 -7.19
C LEU A 354 -8.12 23.23 -7.21
N LYS A 355 -8.97 23.54 -6.23
CA LYS A 355 -10.34 23.01 -6.14
C LYS A 355 -11.34 24.15 -6.16
N TYR A 356 -12.31 24.06 -7.04
CA TYR A 356 -13.47 24.92 -7.10
C TYR A 356 -14.71 24.13 -6.66
N GLU A 357 -15.53 24.73 -5.78
CA GLU A 357 -16.77 24.15 -5.27
C GLU A 357 -17.92 25.11 -5.61
N TYR A 358 -19.00 24.55 -6.13
CA TYR A 358 -20.21 25.27 -6.55
C TYR A 358 -21.45 24.65 -5.92
N THR A 359 -22.16 25.44 -5.09
CA THR A 359 -23.32 24.99 -4.32
C THR A 359 -24.44 26.03 -4.49
N PRO A 360 -25.15 26.04 -5.64
CA PRO A 360 -26.19 27.02 -5.94
C PRO A 360 -27.48 26.82 -5.14
N SER A 361 -27.70 25.60 -4.64
CA SER A 361 -28.88 25.27 -3.82
C SER A 361 -28.56 24.09 -2.89
N ASP A 362 -29.47 23.81 -1.96
CA ASP A 362 -29.37 22.66 -1.05
C ASP A 362 -29.48 21.32 -1.81
N GLU A 363 -30.10 21.30 -2.99
CA GLU A 363 -30.30 20.12 -3.81
C GLU A 363 -29.13 19.83 -4.73
N PHE A 364 -28.29 20.81 -5.04
CA PHE A 364 -27.20 20.65 -5.99
C PHE A 364 -25.88 21.17 -5.47
N ASN A 365 -24.85 20.33 -5.52
CA ASN A 365 -23.47 20.74 -5.36
C ASN A 365 -22.58 20.07 -6.38
N ALA A 366 -21.53 20.76 -6.77
CA ALA A 366 -20.53 20.27 -7.70
C ALA A 366 -19.15 20.76 -7.32
N TYR A 367 -18.12 20.04 -7.76
CA TYR A 367 -16.75 20.50 -7.65
C TYR A 367 -15.95 20.18 -8.91
N ALA A 368 -14.88 20.94 -9.14
CA ALA A 368 -13.86 20.65 -10.11
C ALA A 368 -12.48 20.83 -9.46
N THR A 369 -11.60 19.88 -9.64
CA THR A 369 -10.26 19.88 -9.07
C THR A 369 -9.23 19.63 -10.16
N VAL A 370 -8.18 20.45 -10.19
CA VAL A 370 -6.97 20.25 -11.00
C VAL A 370 -5.82 20.02 -10.02
N LEU A 371 -5.07 18.95 -10.25
CA LEU A 371 -3.93 18.58 -9.44
C LEU A 371 -2.71 18.31 -10.32
N PHE A 372 -1.61 18.96 -9.98
CA PHE A 372 -0.30 18.70 -10.56
C PHE A 372 0.62 18.08 -9.48
N ARG A 373 1.30 16.98 -9.85
CA ARG A 373 2.38 16.36 -9.09
C ARG A 373 3.60 16.30 -9.98
N GLY A 374 4.76 16.70 -9.45
CA GLY A 374 6.01 16.60 -10.19
C GLY A 374 7.17 16.42 -9.25
N GLY A 375 8.19 15.70 -9.65
CA GLY A 375 9.37 15.49 -8.83
C GLY A 375 9.95 14.10 -8.98
N TYR A 376 10.62 13.62 -7.94
CA TYR A 376 11.33 12.36 -8.00
C TYR A 376 11.19 11.51 -6.75
N ASN A 377 11.23 10.20 -6.99
CA ASN A 377 11.45 9.16 -6.01
C ASN A 377 12.62 8.30 -6.50
N GLY A 378 13.58 8.01 -5.64
CA GLY A 378 14.72 7.21 -6.02
C GLY A 378 15.32 6.49 -4.83
N TYR A 379 16.11 5.47 -5.10
CA TYR A 379 16.86 4.78 -4.06
C TYR A 379 18.25 4.39 -4.55
N THR A 380 19.20 4.43 -3.62
CA THR A 380 20.58 4.01 -3.89
C THR A 380 20.71 2.50 -3.76
N ALA A 381 21.63 1.92 -4.51
CA ALA A 381 22.04 0.53 -4.40
C ALA A 381 23.51 0.38 -4.76
N LEU A 382 24.16 -0.65 -4.24
CA LEU A 382 25.50 -1.02 -4.71
C LEU A 382 25.41 -1.59 -6.12
N ASP A 383 26.27 -1.12 -7.00
CA ASP A 383 26.53 -1.66 -8.33
C ASP A 383 28.00 -2.07 -8.42
N TRP A 384 28.29 -3.15 -9.12
CA TRP A 384 29.67 -3.64 -9.27
C TRP A 384 29.89 -4.27 -10.63
N TYR A 385 31.09 -4.11 -11.12
CA TYR A 385 31.54 -4.61 -12.41
C TYR A 385 32.92 -5.24 -12.28
N ASP A 386 33.07 -6.47 -12.79
CA ASP A 386 34.31 -7.25 -12.69
C ASP A 386 34.87 -7.30 -11.25
N ALA A 387 33.98 -7.57 -10.28
CA ALA A 387 34.28 -7.62 -8.86
C ALA A 387 33.32 -8.56 -8.12
N GLN A 388 33.71 -9.00 -6.93
CA GLN A 388 32.90 -9.87 -6.08
C GLN A 388 31.69 -9.11 -5.54
N ASP A 389 30.58 -9.83 -5.31
CA ASP A 389 29.40 -9.29 -4.65
C ASP A 389 29.78 -8.65 -3.30
N PRO A 390 29.49 -7.35 -3.11
CA PRO A 390 29.90 -6.64 -1.89
C PRO A 390 28.96 -6.83 -0.71
N ARG A 391 27.81 -7.51 -0.90
CA ARG A 391 26.82 -7.70 0.15
C ARG A 391 27.28 -8.75 1.15
N PRO A 392 27.23 -8.46 2.47
CA PRO A 392 27.69 -9.40 3.48
C PRO A 392 26.85 -10.70 3.47
N ASP A 393 25.53 -10.59 3.33
CA ASP A 393 24.57 -11.70 3.33
C ASP A 393 24.42 -12.39 1.94
N TYR A 394 25.38 -12.18 1.05
CA TYR A 394 25.44 -12.96 -0.19
C TYR A 394 25.70 -14.44 0.16
N TYR A 395 24.87 -15.34 -0.37
CA TYR A 395 24.84 -16.74 0.04
C TYR A 395 26.21 -17.45 0.00
N ARG A 396 27.14 -17.05 -0.92
CA ARG A 396 28.50 -17.61 -0.99
C ARG A 396 29.42 -17.17 0.16
N ASN A 397 28.97 -16.25 1.02
CA ASN A 397 29.68 -15.84 2.22
C ASN A 397 29.18 -16.58 3.49
N LEU A 398 28.16 -17.45 3.34
CA LEU A 398 27.51 -18.13 4.44
C LEU A 398 28.06 -19.54 4.66
N PRO A 399 28.07 -20.07 5.90
CA PRO A 399 28.52 -21.43 6.20
C PRO A 399 27.80 -22.50 5.36
N SER A 400 26.49 -22.36 5.15
CA SER A 400 25.68 -23.30 4.39
C SER A 400 26.17 -23.52 2.95
N TYR A 401 26.70 -22.48 2.31
CA TYR A 401 27.27 -22.58 0.99
C TYR A 401 28.47 -23.54 0.95
N PHE A 402 29.37 -23.45 1.93
CA PHE A 402 30.56 -24.29 1.99
C PHE A 402 30.29 -25.72 2.44
N TYR A 403 29.14 -25.97 3.08
CA TYR A 403 28.65 -27.34 3.30
C TYR A 403 28.10 -27.99 2.05
N MET A 404 27.68 -27.21 1.05
CA MET A 404 27.16 -27.67 -0.23
C MET A 404 28.23 -27.63 -1.34
N GLU A 405 29.33 -26.85 -1.14
CA GLU A 405 30.44 -26.76 -2.10
C GLU A 405 31.23 -28.08 -2.07
N GLU A 406 31.16 -28.88 -3.11
CA GLU A 406 31.96 -30.07 -3.28
C GLU A 406 33.21 -29.74 -4.09
N ASP A 407 34.39 -30.17 -3.63
CA ASP A 407 35.64 -30.06 -4.39
C ASP A 407 35.65 -31.11 -5.53
N ASP A 408 36.70 -31.12 -6.37
CA ASP A 408 36.85 -32.07 -7.48
C ASP A 408 36.79 -33.57 -7.05
N TYR A 409 36.74 -33.81 -5.74
CA TYR A 409 36.61 -35.13 -5.13
C TYR A 409 35.29 -35.35 -4.38
N ASN A 410 34.28 -34.50 -4.62
CA ASN A 410 32.97 -34.56 -3.94
C ASN A 410 33.06 -34.40 -2.39
N ARG A 411 33.95 -33.53 -1.90
CA ARG A 411 34.11 -33.25 -0.46
C ARG A 411 33.61 -31.90 -0.10
N VAL A 412 32.80 -31.83 0.96
CA VAL A 412 32.34 -30.56 1.56
C VAL A 412 33.55 -29.83 2.18
N ASN A 413 33.58 -28.52 2.05
CA ASN A 413 34.67 -27.69 2.60
C ASN A 413 34.41 -27.30 4.03
N PHE A 414 34.58 -28.23 4.96
CA PHE A 414 34.35 -28.01 6.39
C PHE A 414 35.23 -26.90 7.00
N GLU A 415 36.43 -26.69 6.52
CA GLU A 415 37.31 -25.65 7.05
C GLU A 415 36.79 -24.24 6.71
N LYS A 416 36.36 -24.03 5.47
CA LYS A 416 35.73 -22.77 5.05
C LYS A 416 34.40 -22.54 5.73
N ALA A 417 33.55 -23.57 5.89
CA ALA A 417 32.29 -23.48 6.62
C ALA A 417 32.51 -23.05 8.07
N ALA A 418 33.41 -23.74 8.79
CA ALA A 418 33.74 -23.40 10.18
C ALA A 418 34.36 -22.01 10.33
N TRP A 419 35.20 -21.59 9.38
CA TRP A 419 35.74 -20.25 9.36
C TRP A 419 34.67 -19.18 9.11
N ALA A 420 33.75 -19.42 8.16
CA ALA A 420 32.65 -18.50 7.89
C ALA A 420 31.75 -18.37 9.12
N GLU A 421 31.35 -19.48 9.75
CA GLU A 421 30.59 -19.49 11.00
C GLU A 421 31.29 -18.71 12.11
N TYR A 422 32.60 -18.94 12.27
CA TYR A 422 33.41 -18.18 13.23
C TYR A 422 33.39 -16.70 12.92
N ALA A 423 33.64 -16.29 11.65
CA ALA A 423 33.67 -14.88 11.27
C ALA A 423 32.32 -14.19 11.45
N TRP A 424 31.23 -14.88 11.15
CA TRP A 424 29.88 -14.37 11.32
C TRP A 424 29.45 -14.24 12.80
N THR A 425 29.96 -15.10 13.69
CA THR A 425 29.56 -15.10 15.11
C THR A 425 30.41 -14.20 15.99
N GLN A 426 31.57 -13.71 15.52
CA GLN A 426 32.41 -12.78 16.29
C GLN A 426 31.82 -11.37 16.35
N ARG A 427 31.75 -10.81 17.56
CA ARG A 427 31.21 -9.44 17.79
C ARG A 427 32.32 -8.44 18.08
N THR A 428 33.46 -8.55 17.42
CA THR A 428 34.60 -7.64 17.58
C THR A 428 34.77 -6.77 16.33
N PRO A 429 35.31 -5.55 16.45
CA PRO A 429 35.50 -4.67 15.29
C PRO A 429 36.34 -5.29 14.16
N ALA A 430 37.21 -6.25 14.46
CA ALA A 430 38.01 -6.94 13.45
C ALA A 430 37.17 -7.76 12.47
N TYR A 431 36.00 -8.26 12.89
CA TYR A 431 35.09 -9.07 12.08
C TYR A 431 33.85 -8.32 11.58
N ALA A 432 33.67 -7.07 11.98
CA ALA A 432 32.53 -6.26 11.55
C ALA A 432 32.39 -6.19 10.02
N ASN A 433 33.48 -6.22 9.29
CA ASN A 433 33.53 -6.18 7.84
C ASN A 433 33.08 -7.49 7.15
N TYR A 434 32.82 -8.57 7.89
CA TYR A 434 32.20 -9.79 7.40
C TYR A 434 30.69 -9.75 7.55
N GLN A 435 30.22 -9.03 8.57
CA GLN A 435 28.81 -8.93 8.95
C GLN A 435 28.10 -7.72 8.31
N HIS A 436 28.89 -6.73 7.88
CA HIS A 436 28.42 -5.46 7.33
C HIS A 436 29.19 -5.09 6.06
N ILE A 437 28.64 -4.13 5.30
CA ILE A 437 29.32 -3.64 4.08
C ILE A 437 30.69 -3.09 4.43
N ASN A 438 31.72 -3.64 3.80
CA ASN A 438 33.10 -3.18 3.96
C ASN A 438 33.39 -2.02 3.00
N TRP A 439 32.91 -0.81 3.35
CA TRP A 439 33.10 0.39 2.54
C TRP A 439 34.57 0.68 2.23
N ASP A 440 35.47 0.51 3.21
CA ASP A 440 36.91 0.78 3.03
C ASP A 440 37.52 -0.14 1.97
N ARG A 441 37.09 -1.41 1.91
CA ARG A 441 37.50 -2.36 0.85
C ARG A 441 37.01 -1.88 -0.52
N LEU A 442 35.74 -1.42 -0.63
CA LEU A 442 35.19 -0.97 -1.89
C LEU A 442 35.98 0.22 -2.44
N TYR A 443 36.30 1.19 -1.59
CA TYR A 443 37.16 2.31 -1.95
C TYR A 443 38.58 1.87 -2.34
N ASN A 444 39.19 1.00 -1.56
CA ASN A 444 40.57 0.52 -1.80
C ASN A 444 40.68 -0.23 -3.14
N VAL A 445 39.70 -1.04 -3.50
CA VAL A 445 39.66 -1.74 -4.80
C VAL A 445 39.65 -0.72 -5.95
N ASN A 446 38.84 0.32 -5.86
CA ASN A 446 38.77 1.36 -6.87
C ASN A 446 40.06 2.19 -6.94
N TYR A 447 40.64 2.56 -5.80
CA TYR A 447 41.90 3.32 -5.74
C TYR A 447 43.10 2.54 -6.32
N ASN A 448 43.14 1.23 -6.08
CA ASN A 448 44.23 0.38 -6.56
C ASN A 448 44.06 -0.10 -7.99
N ASN A 449 42.92 0.18 -8.63
CA ASN A 449 42.75 -0.11 -10.05
C ASN A 449 43.66 0.82 -10.87
N PRO A 450 44.52 0.29 -11.76
CA PRO A 450 45.52 1.10 -12.52
C PRO A 450 44.91 2.29 -13.26
N GLU A 451 43.76 2.12 -13.87
CA GLU A 451 43.04 3.18 -14.58
C GLU A 451 42.14 4.04 -13.69
N ARG A 452 42.10 3.79 -12.40
CA ARG A 452 41.12 4.43 -11.51
C ARG A 452 39.66 4.23 -11.97
N ARG A 453 39.38 3.15 -12.71
CA ARG A 453 38.02 2.73 -13.05
C ARG A 453 37.36 2.19 -11.80
N SER A 454 36.16 2.65 -11.49
CA SER A 454 35.36 2.06 -10.42
C SER A 454 34.94 0.64 -10.76
N LYS A 455 35.30 -0.31 -9.91
CA LYS A 455 34.76 -1.68 -9.92
C LYS A 455 33.52 -1.79 -9.02
N TYR A 456 33.43 -0.94 -8.01
CA TYR A 456 32.27 -0.75 -7.14
C TYR A 456 31.79 0.68 -7.25
N ALA A 457 30.50 0.86 -7.29
CA ALA A 457 29.84 2.16 -7.34
C ALA A 457 28.56 2.12 -6.51
N LEU A 458 28.05 3.29 -6.20
CA LEU A 458 26.70 3.47 -5.67
C LEU A 458 25.84 4.08 -6.77
N GLU A 459 24.87 3.34 -7.27
CA GLU A 459 23.85 3.81 -8.20
C GLU A 459 22.69 4.44 -7.45
N GLU A 460 21.91 5.27 -8.14
CA GLU A 460 20.58 5.69 -7.71
C GLU A 460 19.58 5.36 -8.82
N ARG A 461 18.61 4.51 -8.52
CA ARG A 461 17.49 4.21 -9.43
C ARG A 461 16.43 5.27 -9.23
N ARG A 462 16.14 6.01 -10.27
CA ARG A 462 15.29 7.19 -10.27
C ARG A 462 13.97 6.94 -10.98
N VAL A 463 12.92 7.48 -10.39
CA VAL A 463 11.56 7.54 -10.93
C VAL A 463 11.11 8.99 -10.84
N ASP A 464 11.24 9.75 -11.94
CA ASP A 464 10.92 11.17 -11.99
C ASP A 464 9.53 11.34 -12.63
N GLN A 465 8.53 11.67 -11.80
CA GLN A 465 7.11 11.71 -12.21
C GLN A 465 6.65 13.13 -12.55
N ARG A 466 5.72 13.20 -13.51
CA ARG A 466 4.92 14.39 -13.84
C ARG A 466 3.50 13.95 -14.11
N ASP A 467 2.60 14.25 -13.16
CA ASP A 467 1.17 13.95 -13.24
C ASP A 467 0.38 15.24 -13.39
N LEU A 468 -0.50 15.28 -14.36
CA LEU A 468 -1.60 16.23 -14.42
C LEU A 468 -2.91 15.48 -14.31
N ASN A 469 -3.68 15.81 -13.30
CA ASN A 469 -4.95 15.17 -12.99
C ASN A 469 -6.08 16.21 -12.98
N PHE A 470 -7.22 15.82 -13.49
CA PHE A 470 -8.45 16.58 -13.42
C PHE A 470 -9.57 15.69 -12.89
N ALA A 471 -10.40 16.19 -11.99
CA ALA A 471 -11.63 15.53 -11.59
C ALA A 471 -12.74 16.56 -11.42
N ALA A 472 -13.95 16.20 -11.83
CA ALA A 472 -15.15 16.98 -11.59
C ALA A 472 -16.30 16.06 -11.24
N ALA A 473 -17.11 16.44 -10.24
CA ALA A 473 -18.27 15.66 -9.86
C ALA A 473 -19.39 16.57 -9.34
N PHE A 474 -20.60 16.04 -9.40
CA PHE A 474 -21.79 16.68 -8.88
C PHE A 474 -22.62 15.71 -8.03
N ASN A 475 -23.40 16.29 -7.14
CA ASN A 475 -24.44 15.62 -6.37
C ASN A 475 -25.73 16.41 -6.52
N TYR A 476 -26.77 15.74 -6.98
CA TYR A 476 -28.08 16.33 -7.26
C TYR A 476 -29.20 15.55 -6.58
N LEU A 477 -29.87 16.19 -5.64
CA LEU A 477 -31.10 15.68 -5.02
C LEU A 477 -32.28 15.97 -5.96
N ALA A 478 -32.48 15.09 -6.96
CA ALA A 478 -33.53 15.28 -7.97
C ALA A 478 -34.94 15.23 -7.39
N THR A 479 -35.14 14.47 -6.32
CA THR A 479 -36.35 14.43 -5.50
C THR A 479 -35.97 14.13 -4.07
N PRO A 480 -36.84 14.36 -3.08
CA PRO A 480 -36.56 13.98 -1.69
C PRO A 480 -36.20 12.51 -1.46
N ARG A 481 -36.37 11.67 -2.47
CA ARG A 481 -36.12 10.22 -2.42
C ARG A 481 -35.05 9.75 -3.39
N PHE A 482 -34.65 10.59 -4.33
CA PHE A 482 -33.70 10.17 -5.36
C PHE A 482 -32.57 11.19 -5.50
N THR A 483 -31.35 10.70 -5.27
CA THR A 483 -30.11 11.44 -5.45
C THR A 483 -29.35 10.87 -6.64
N LEU A 484 -28.93 11.74 -7.54
CA LEU A 484 -28.03 11.40 -8.66
C LEU A 484 -26.65 12.03 -8.38
N LYS A 485 -25.63 11.20 -8.39
CA LYS A 485 -24.23 11.63 -8.36
C LYS A 485 -23.55 11.24 -9.66
N GLY A 486 -22.62 12.03 -10.09
CA GLY A 486 -21.86 11.69 -11.29
C GLY A 486 -20.61 12.56 -11.40
N GLY A 487 -19.69 12.10 -12.20
CA GLY A 487 -18.44 12.82 -12.38
C GLY A 487 -17.55 12.20 -13.45
N LEU A 488 -16.45 12.87 -13.67
CA LEU A 488 -15.40 12.41 -14.56
C LEU A 488 -14.04 12.70 -13.94
N ASP A 489 -13.07 11.87 -14.29
CA ASP A 489 -11.66 12.10 -13.97
C ASP A 489 -10.79 11.80 -15.20
N ALA A 490 -9.65 12.48 -15.26
CA ALA A 490 -8.66 12.29 -16.30
C ALA A 490 -7.24 12.45 -15.72
N LYS A 491 -6.33 11.59 -16.15
CA LYS A 491 -4.92 11.58 -15.73
C LYS A 491 -4.01 11.54 -16.94
N ILE A 492 -3.00 12.41 -16.94
CA ILE A 492 -1.88 12.40 -17.87
C ILE A 492 -0.62 12.22 -17.03
N ASN A 493 0.00 11.04 -17.14
CA ASN A 493 1.26 10.75 -16.46
C ASN A 493 2.38 10.58 -17.48
N ARG A 494 3.55 11.13 -17.15
CA ARG A 494 4.82 10.90 -17.79
C ARG A 494 5.86 10.68 -16.70
N THR A 495 6.40 9.47 -16.65
CA THR A 495 7.40 9.09 -15.66
C THR A 495 8.66 8.64 -16.35
N GLU A 496 9.77 9.24 -15.99
CA GLU A 496 11.10 8.87 -16.46
C GLU A 496 11.78 7.97 -15.46
N ASN A 497 12.21 6.80 -15.93
CA ASN A 497 12.88 5.77 -15.13
C ASN A 497 14.30 5.60 -15.65
N TYR A 498 15.30 5.84 -14.79
CA TYR A 498 16.70 5.78 -15.17
C TYR A 498 17.63 5.45 -14.02
N LYS A 499 18.87 5.05 -14.33
CA LYS A 499 19.96 4.93 -13.34
C LYS A 499 20.82 6.19 -13.36
N LEU A 500 21.20 6.64 -12.17
CA LEU A 500 22.13 7.75 -11.96
C LEU A 500 23.36 7.24 -11.21
N MET A 501 24.55 7.65 -11.62
CA MET A 501 25.79 7.39 -10.89
C MET A 501 25.85 8.30 -9.66
N ASN A 502 25.52 7.75 -8.48
CA ASN A 502 25.46 8.52 -7.23
C ASN A 502 26.86 8.74 -6.61
N ASP A 503 27.66 7.68 -6.50
CA ASP A 503 29.02 7.76 -5.93
C ASP A 503 29.94 6.73 -6.60
N LEU A 504 31.07 7.17 -7.10
CA LEU A 504 32.11 6.35 -7.76
C LEU A 504 33.00 5.61 -6.75
N LEU A 505 32.78 5.76 -5.47
CA LEU A 505 33.53 5.14 -4.35
C LEU A 505 35.06 5.26 -4.53
N GLY A 506 35.52 6.48 -4.90
CA GLY A 506 36.95 6.81 -5.05
C GLY A 506 37.56 6.52 -6.41
N GLY A 507 36.81 6.00 -7.36
CA GLY A 507 37.24 5.91 -8.77
C GLY A 507 37.01 7.21 -9.52
N ASN A 508 37.52 7.27 -10.74
CA ASN A 508 37.37 8.43 -11.62
C ASN A 508 36.16 8.30 -12.57
N TYR A 509 35.83 7.09 -12.96
CA TYR A 509 34.73 6.77 -13.87
C TYR A 509 34.26 5.33 -13.68
N TYR A 510 33.02 5.05 -14.16
CA TYR A 510 32.43 3.71 -14.32
C TYR A 510 32.18 3.44 -15.80
N LEU A 511 32.20 2.19 -16.25
CA LEU A 511 31.93 1.88 -17.66
C LEU A 511 30.44 1.59 -17.86
N ASN A 512 29.86 2.20 -18.91
CA ASN A 512 28.47 1.99 -19.29
C ASN A 512 28.29 0.69 -20.10
N ILE A 513 28.65 -0.43 -19.48
CA ILE A 513 28.59 -1.76 -20.08
C ILE A 513 27.58 -2.61 -19.32
N ASP A 514 26.88 -3.46 -20.05
CA ASP A 514 26.05 -4.52 -19.47
C ASP A 514 26.95 -5.70 -19.09
N SER A 515 27.29 -5.78 -17.80
CA SER A 515 28.23 -6.79 -17.28
C SER A 515 27.73 -8.22 -17.42
N PHE A 516 26.40 -8.41 -17.46
CA PHE A 516 25.80 -9.73 -17.68
C PHE A 516 25.90 -10.15 -19.14
N ALA A 517 25.68 -9.20 -20.06
CA ALA A 517 25.84 -9.43 -21.47
C ALA A 517 27.32 -9.67 -21.85
N GLU A 518 28.25 -8.95 -21.20
CA GLU A 518 29.70 -9.08 -21.50
C GLU A 518 30.19 -10.51 -21.25
N ARG A 519 29.67 -11.20 -20.23
CA ARG A 519 30.03 -12.60 -19.97
C ARG A 519 29.74 -13.51 -21.18
N ASP A 520 28.58 -13.32 -21.81
CA ASP A 520 28.11 -14.18 -22.89
C ASP A 520 28.55 -13.71 -24.28
N PHE A 521 28.78 -12.40 -24.43
CA PHE A 521 29.01 -11.74 -25.72
C PHE A 521 30.32 -10.91 -25.76
N ALA A 522 31.31 -11.19 -24.90
CA ALA A 522 32.57 -10.47 -24.85
C ALA A 522 33.31 -10.35 -26.22
N SER A 523 33.06 -11.26 -27.15
CA SER A 523 33.62 -11.21 -28.50
C SER A 523 32.93 -10.20 -29.44
N ASN A 524 31.88 -9.53 -28.99
CA ASN A 524 31.19 -8.51 -29.74
C ASN A 524 30.95 -7.28 -28.84
N GLU A 525 31.88 -6.34 -28.87
CA GLU A 525 31.89 -5.16 -28.03
C GLU A 525 30.62 -4.30 -28.19
N ALA A 526 29.95 -4.32 -29.33
CA ALA A 526 28.75 -3.56 -29.58
C ALA A 526 27.53 -4.14 -28.82
N LEU A 527 27.45 -5.47 -28.68
CA LEU A 527 26.32 -6.10 -27.99
C LEU A 527 26.28 -5.78 -26.49
N VAL A 528 27.44 -5.58 -25.88
CA VAL A 528 27.54 -5.36 -24.44
C VAL A 528 27.30 -3.90 -24.01
N GLN A 529 27.08 -3.00 -24.94
CA GLN A 529 26.92 -1.58 -24.66
C GLN A 529 25.53 -1.26 -24.09
N ASN A 530 25.48 -0.53 -23.01
CA ASN A 530 24.21 0.07 -22.52
C ASN A 530 23.79 1.27 -23.38
N ASP A 531 24.76 1.96 -24.03
CA ASP A 531 24.51 2.99 -25.05
C ASP A 531 25.26 2.67 -26.33
N LEU A 532 24.56 1.96 -27.22
CA LEU A 532 25.10 1.58 -28.53
C LEU A 532 25.32 2.78 -29.44
N ASP A 533 24.44 3.78 -29.39
CA ASP A 533 24.58 4.96 -30.26
C ASP A 533 25.87 5.75 -29.91
N TYR A 534 26.18 5.87 -28.61
CA TYR A 534 27.45 6.46 -28.18
C TYR A 534 28.65 5.64 -28.65
N PHE A 535 28.59 4.29 -28.50
CA PHE A 535 29.67 3.39 -28.89
C PHE A 535 29.94 3.47 -30.40
N LEU A 536 28.92 3.41 -31.23
CA LEU A 536 29.07 3.50 -32.70
C LEU A 536 29.65 4.85 -33.15
N ALA A 537 29.36 5.92 -32.42
CA ALA A 537 29.87 7.25 -32.70
C ALA A 537 31.34 7.47 -32.25
N ASN A 538 31.77 6.81 -31.14
CA ASN A 538 33.05 7.09 -30.48
C ASN A 538 34.06 5.95 -30.54
N GLY A 539 33.65 4.73 -30.92
CA GLY A 539 34.48 3.53 -30.98
C GLY A 539 34.94 3.00 -29.60
N SER A 540 34.28 3.39 -28.51
CA SER A 540 34.59 2.93 -27.16
C SER A 540 33.38 3.06 -26.25
N ALA A 541 33.35 2.24 -25.17
CA ALA A 541 32.32 2.32 -24.15
C ALA A 541 32.30 3.69 -23.45
N GLU A 542 31.12 4.18 -23.12
CA GLU A 542 30.95 5.46 -22.43
C GLU A 542 31.53 5.39 -21.01
N LYS A 543 32.32 6.42 -20.64
CA LYS A 543 32.87 6.60 -19.29
C LYS A 543 31.90 7.46 -18.46
N ILE A 544 31.26 6.86 -17.48
CA ILE A 544 30.26 7.51 -16.64
C ILE A 544 30.91 8.17 -15.44
N MET A 545 30.70 9.47 -15.32
CA MET A 545 31.11 10.29 -14.20
C MET A 545 29.98 10.39 -13.18
N GLN A 546 30.29 10.78 -11.94
CA GLN A 546 29.27 11.02 -10.92
C GLN A 546 28.21 12.02 -11.39
N GLY A 547 26.93 11.74 -11.09
CA GLY A 547 25.78 12.56 -11.49
C GLY A 547 25.30 12.34 -12.93
N ARG A 548 25.91 11.41 -13.69
CA ARG A 548 25.48 11.08 -15.06
C ARG A 548 24.54 9.87 -15.06
N LYS A 549 23.60 9.86 -16.01
CA LYS A 549 22.74 8.70 -16.28
C LYS A 549 23.53 7.58 -16.96
N TYR A 550 23.14 6.34 -16.72
CA TYR A 550 23.73 5.16 -17.35
C TYR A 550 22.81 3.94 -17.25
N GLY A 551 23.16 2.86 -17.91
CA GLY A 551 22.49 1.57 -17.84
C GLY A 551 21.16 1.55 -18.58
N TYR A 552 20.13 2.24 -18.09
CA TYR A 552 18.84 2.37 -18.77
C TYR A 552 18.25 3.76 -18.56
N ASP A 553 17.44 4.19 -19.54
CA ASP A 553 16.64 5.41 -19.48
C ASP A 553 15.40 5.25 -20.35
N TYR A 554 14.21 5.36 -19.77
CA TYR A 554 12.94 5.25 -20.49
C TYR A 554 11.82 6.03 -19.83
N LEU A 555 10.83 6.40 -20.64
CA LEU A 555 9.59 7.03 -20.21
C LEU A 555 8.47 5.98 -20.14
N ALA A 556 7.74 5.96 -19.03
CA ALA A 556 6.39 5.40 -18.97
C ALA A 556 5.39 6.52 -19.24
N GLN A 557 4.52 6.33 -20.21
CA GLN A 557 3.48 7.26 -20.62
C GLN A 557 2.12 6.64 -20.37
N ILE A 558 1.30 7.28 -19.52
CA ILE A 558 -0.02 6.76 -19.14
C ILE A 558 -1.07 7.82 -19.35
N ARG A 559 -2.20 7.43 -19.93
CA ARG A 559 -3.38 8.28 -20.17
C ARG A 559 -4.60 7.52 -19.68
N ARG A 560 -5.36 8.14 -18.78
CA ARG A 560 -6.58 7.56 -18.22
C ARG A 560 -7.70 8.59 -18.29
N ALA A 561 -8.90 8.14 -18.59
CA ALA A 561 -10.11 8.95 -18.48
C ALA A 561 -11.27 8.07 -18.07
N ASN A 562 -12.04 8.50 -17.06
CA ASN A 562 -13.19 7.80 -16.53
C ASN A 562 -14.42 8.72 -16.48
N LEU A 563 -15.57 8.15 -16.73
CA LEU A 563 -16.89 8.74 -16.49
C LEU A 563 -17.66 7.82 -15.54
N TRP A 564 -18.30 8.37 -14.53
CA TRP A 564 -19.05 7.58 -13.56
C TRP A 564 -20.39 8.22 -13.20
N ALA A 565 -21.33 7.39 -12.77
CA ALA A 565 -22.62 7.82 -12.25
C ALA A 565 -23.10 6.88 -11.14
N ASN A 566 -23.87 7.41 -10.19
CA ASN A 566 -24.50 6.67 -9.10
C ASN A 566 -25.90 7.23 -8.81
N GLY A 567 -26.93 6.42 -9.01
CA GLY A 567 -28.31 6.73 -8.64
C GLY A 567 -28.65 6.09 -7.30
N ILE A 568 -29.10 6.90 -6.34
CA ILE A 568 -29.43 6.47 -4.97
C ILE A 568 -30.90 6.79 -4.72
N TYR A 569 -31.68 5.74 -4.41
CA TYR A 569 -33.06 5.86 -3.98
C TYR A 569 -33.17 5.54 -2.49
N SER A 570 -33.83 6.42 -1.74
CA SER A 570 -34.02 6.24 -0.29
C SER A 570 -35.49 6.51 0.08
N LYS A 571 -36.10 5.58 0.81
CA LYS A 571 -37.46 5.69 1.31
C LYS A 571 -37.69 4.81 2.53
N ASP A 572 -38.25 5.36 3.61
CA ASP A 572 -38.72 4.64 4.79
C ASP A 572 -37.69 3.65 5.36
N GLY A 573 -36.44 4.08 5.47
CA GLY A 573 -35.30 3.25 5.94
C GLY A 573 -34.68 2.35 4.86
N PHE A 574 -35.32 2.18 3.70
CA PHE A 574 -34.75 1.46 2.57
C PHE A 574 -33.91 2.38 1.70
N THR A 575 -32.70 1.93 1.35
CA THR A 575 -31.80 2.61 0.41
C THR A 575 -31.34 1.61 -0.65
N ALA A 576 -31.46 1.99 -1.92
CA ALA A 576 -30.91 1.26 -3.04
C ALA A 576 -29.98 2.18 -3.83
N SER A 577 -28.83 1.70 -4.22
CA SER A 577 -27.85 2.43 -5.02
C SER A 577 -27.40 1.57 -6.20
N LEU A 578 -27.38 2.16 -7.38
CA LEU A 578 -26.79 1.56 -8.57
C LEU A 578 -25.76 2.54 -9.15
N ALA A 579 -24.53 2.09 -9.21
CA ALA A 579 -23.41 2.88 -9.68
C ALA A 579 -22.67 2.18 -10.82
N GLY A 580 -22.03 2.95 -11.68
CA GLY A 580 -21.19 2.42 -12.76
C GLY A 580 -20.12 3.40 -13.20
N THR A 581 -19.02 2.86 -13.70
CA THR A 581 -17.90 3.60 -14.30
C THR A 581 -17.67 3.06 -15.71
N LEU A 582 -17.29 3.94 -16.62
CA LEU A 582 -16.78 3.62 -17.95
C LEU A 582 -15.52 4.42 -18.18
N GLY A 583 -14.43 3.74 -18.55
CA GLY A 583 -13.13 4.38 -18.69
C GLY A 583 -12.30 3.83 -19.83
N VAL A 584 -11.23 4.54 -20.13
CA VAL A 584 -10.20 4.14 -21.09
C VAL A 584 -8.84 4.37 -20.44
N ASP A 585 -8.04 3.31 -20.39
CA ASP A 585 -6.66 3.32 -19.96
C ASP A 585 -5.74 3.02 -21.14
N SER A 586 -4.78 3.91 -21.41
CA SER A 586 -3.76 3.72 -22.44
C SER A 586 -2.38 3.97 -21.88
N PHE A 587 -1.43 3.09 -22.19
CA PHE A 587 -0.04 3.28 -21.80
C PHE A 587 0.93 2.72 -22.84
N TRP A 588 2.15 3.25 -22.81
CA TRP A 588 3.27 2.80 -23.62
C TRP A 588 4.60 3.14 -22.96
N ARG A 589 5.63 2.40 -23.33
CA ARG A 589 7.03 2.69 -22.99
C ARG A 589 7.69 3.46 -24.14
N GLU A 590 8.58 4.40 -23.80
CA GLU A 590 9.43 5.09 -24.76
C GLU A 590 10.88 5.03 -24.27
N GLY A 591 11.69 4.18 -24.87
CA GLY A 591 13.11 4.05 -24.54
C GLY A 591 13.91 5.22 -25.06
N LEU A 592 14.78 5.79 -24.23
CA LEU A 592 15.62 6.95 -24.57
C LEU A 592 17.05 6.54 -24.95
N VAL A 593 17.47 5.32 -24.62
CA VAL A 593 18.80 4.79 -24.87
C VAL A 593 18.71 3.50 -25.67
N ARG A 594 19.62 3.32 -26.63
CA ARG A 594 19.73 2.11 -27.44
C ARG A 594 20.76 1.15 -26.83
N LYS A 595 20.29 0.01 -26.32
CA LYS A 595 21.18 -1.06 -25.81
C LYS A 595 21.67 -1.95 -26.96
N GLY A 596 22.91 -2.42 -26.86
CA GLY A 596 23.48 -3.32 -27.85
C GLY A 596 22.69 -4.61 -28.04
N LEU A 597 22.26 -5.25 -26.94
CA LEU A 597 21.45 -6.49 -26.98
C LEU A 597 20.09 -6.33 -27.66
N PHE A 598 19.51 -5.11 -27.62
CA PHE A 598 18.18 -4.81 -28.13
C PHE A 598 18.24 -3.58 -29.03
N ALA A 599 19.12 -3.63 -30.02
CA ALA A 599 19.44 -2.50 -30.88
C ALA A 599 18.24 -1.97 -31.69
N GLY A 600 17.30 -2.86 -32.04
CA GLY A 600 16.18 -2.50 -32.90
C GLY A 600 16.65 -2.26 -34.34
N LEU A 601 15.97 -1.34 -35.04
CA LEU A 601 16.33 -0.87 -36.36
C LEU A 601 17.01 0.50 -36.27
N ASP A 602 17.78 0.87 -37.31
CA ASP A 602 18.28 2.23 -37.45
C ASP A 602 17.15 3.23 -37.78
N ASP A 603 17.47 4.51 -37.84
CA ASP A 603 16.51 5.57 -38.12
C ASP A 603 15.88 5.50 -39.54
N ASN A 604 16.46 4.69 -40.45
CA ASN A 604 15.99 4.43 -41.82
C ASN A 604 15.18 3.13 -41.91
N GLY A 605 15.05 2.38 -40.81
CA GLY A 605 14.32 1.12 -40.76
C GLY A 605 15.13 -0.12 -41.19
N ASN A 606 16.47 -0.01 -41.26
CA ASN A 606 17.35 -1.12 -41.61
C ASN A 606 17.88 -1.81 -40.33
N GLU A 607 18.30 -3.08 -40.47
CA GLU A 607 19.03 -3.77 -39.42
C GLU A 607 20.37 -3.07 -39.12
N ILE A 608 20.69 -3.00 -37.85
CA ILE A 608 21.95 -2.45 -37.36
C ILE A 608 23.01 -3.55 -37.45
N VAL A 609 24.10 -3.28 -38.18
CA VAL A 609 25.21 -4.21 -38.37
C VAL A 609 26.49 -3.62 -37.81
N TYR A 610 27.25 -4.42 -37.03
CA TYR A 610 28.57 -4.07 -36.55
C TYR A 610 29.57 -5.19 -36.90
N GLU A 611 30.69 -4.88 -37.55
CA GLU A 611 31.70 -5.83 -38.00
C GLU A 611 31.13 -7.05 -38.77
N GLY A 612 30.11 -6.79 -39.61
CA GLY A 612 29.47 -7.83 -40.44
C GLY A 612 28.49 -8.73 -39.70
N ARG A 613 28.16 -8.44 -38.41
CA ARG A 613 27.17 -9.15 -37.62
C ARG A 613 25.98 -8.26 -37.38
N THR A 614 24.75 -8.77 -37.56
CA THR A 614 23.55 -8.06 -37.21
C THR A 614 23.40 -8.01 -35.68
N LEU A 615 23.05 -6.79 -35.17
CA LEU A 615 22.70 -6.56 -33.77
C LEU A 615 21.18 -6.52 -33.57
N THR A 616 20.40 -6.47 -34.64
CA THR A 616 18.95 -6.50 -34.61
C THR A 616 18.48 -7.92 -34.24
N SER A 617 17.63 -8.01 -33.24
CA SER A 617 17.05 -9.25 -32.76
C SER A 617 15.52 -9.24 -32.91
N TYR A 618 14.94 -10.44 -33.01
CA TYR A 618 13.51 -10.66 -33.20
C TYR A 618 12.96 -11.56 -32.10
N ASP A 619 11.72 -11.33 -31.70
CA ASP A 619 11.02 -12.24 -30.79
C ASP A 619 10.53 -13.49 -31.53
N HIS A 620 9.91 -14.41 -30.76
CA HIS A 620 9.34 -15.66 -31.29
C HIS A 620 8.18 -15.45 -32.26
N LYS A 621 7.62 -14.23 -32.35
CA LYS A 621 6.57 -13.83 -33.32
C LYS A 621 7.14 -13.09 -34.51
N GLY A 622 8.47 -12.96 -34.62
CA GLY A 622 9.16 -12.24 -35.69
C GLY A 622 9.08 -10.70 -35.59
N ARG A 623 8.72 -10.17 -34.43
CA ARG A 623 8.71 -8.71 -34.17
C ARG A 623 10.11 -8.28 -33.76
N VAL A 624 10.54 -7.11 -34.27
CA VAL A 624 11.82 -6.50 -33.88
C VAL A 624 11.80 -6.15 -32.40
N ILE A 625 12.81 -6.59 -31.66
CA ILE A 625 13.01 -6.21 -30.28
C ILE A 625 13.87 -4.96 -30.22
N THR A 626 13.40 -3.95 -29.51
CA THR A 626 14.10 -2.67 -29.38
C THR A 626 14.10 -2.17 -27.96
N SER A 627 15.16 -1.53 -27.56
CA SER A 627 15.28 -0.80 -26.29
C SER A 627 14.94 0.69 -26.44
N LYS A 628 15.17 1.28 -27.63
CA LYS A 628 14.95 2.69 -27.93
C LYS A 628 13.67 2.91 -28.72
N GLY A 629 13.03 4.07 -28.50
CA GLY A 629 11.80 4.47 -29.18
C GLY A 629 10.54 3.99 -28.49
N LYS A 630 9.41 4.26 -29.15
CA LYS A 630 8.07 4.00 -28.62
C LYS A 630 7.68 2.53 -28.81
N SER A 631 7.18 1.91 -27.74
CA SER A 631 6.54 0.59 -27.80
C SER A 631 5.18 0.66 -28.49
N GLU A 632 4.59 -0.50 -28.73
CA GLU A 632 3.16 -0.61 -28.98
C GLU A 632 2.36 0.09 -27.88
N VAL A 633 1.24 0.73 -28.23
CA VAL A 633 0.32 1.37 -27.29
C VAL A 633 -0.72 0.35 -26.84
N SER A 634 -0.70 0.02 -25.57
CA SER A 634 -1.74 -0.81 -24.96
C SER A 634 -2.92 0.09 -24.58
N THR A 635 -4.12 -0.26 -25.03
CA THR A 635 -5.35 0.48 -24.72
C THR A 635 -6.44 -0.48 -24.27
N PHE A 636 -7.01 -0.21 -23.10
CA PHE A 636 -8.05 -1.02 -22.48
C PHE A 636 -9.30 -0.20 -22.24
N LEU A 637 -10.46 -0.79 -22.53
CA LEU A 637 -11.75 -0.29 -22.09
C LEU A 637 -12.02 -0.86 -20.70
N THR A 638 -12.13 0.01 -19.71
CA THR A 638 -12.43 -0.36 -18.32
C THR A 638 -13.86 -0.02 -17.98
N TRP A 639 -14.48 -0.81 -17.12
CA TRP A 639 -15.84 -0.52 -16.64
C TRP A 639 -16.11 -1.24 -15.33
N SER A 640 -16.98 -0.66 -14.54
CA SER A 640 -17.45 -1.30 -13.31
C SER A 640 -18.92 -1.03 -13.08
N THR A 641 -19.55 -1.88 -12.28
CA THR A 641 -20.90 -1.67 -11.79
C THR A 641 -21.00 -2.13 -10.33
N LYS A 642 -21.72 -1.37 -9.50
CA LYS A 642 -22.02 -1.70 -8.11
C LYS A 642 -23.51 -1.58 -7.85
N LEU A 643 -24.07 -2.55 -7.14
CA LEU A 643 -25.39 -2.53 -6.56
C LEU A 643 -25.26 -2.57 -5.02
N ALA A 644 -25.90 -1.65 -4.33
CA ALA A 644 -25.97 -1.66 -2.88
C ALA A 644 -27.42 -1.51 -2.44
N LEU A 645 -27.86 -2.41 -1.57
CA LEU A 645 -29.19 -2.39 -0.97
C LEU A 645 -29.02 -2.33 0.55
N ALA A 646 -29.67 -1.41 1.22
CA ALA A 646 -29.64 -1.29 2.67
C ALA A 646 -31.03 -1.05 3.24
N TYR A 647 -31.27 -1.59 4.43
CA TYR A 647 -32.49 -1.35 5.19
C TYR A 647 -32.16 -1.04 6.64
N GLU A 648 -32.57 0.16 7.05
CA GLU A 648 -32.39 0.66 8.42
C GLU A 648 -33.70 0.51 9.18
N MET A 649 -33.67 -0.21 10.30
CA MET A 649 -34.84 -0.41 11.16
C MET A 649 -34.70 0.43 12.43
N THR A 650 -35.83 0.70 13.04
CA THR A 650 -35.88 1.34 14.37
C THR A 650 -35.11 0.50 15.39
N GLY A 651 -34.42 1.17 16.32
CA GLY A 651 -33.62 0.49 17.35
C GLY A 651 -32.15 0.30 16.98
N GLY A 652 -31.68 0.90 15.88
CA GLY A 652 -30.26 0.92 15.50
C GLY A 652 -29.78 -0.28 14.70
N HIS A 653 -30.70 -1.02 14.08
CA HIS A 653 -30.41 -2.16 13.20
C HIS A 653 -30.28 -1.74 11.75
N ARG A 654 -29.26 -2.21 11.06
CA ARG A 654 -29.05 -2.01 9.62
C ARG A 654 -28.62 -3.30 8.96
N PHE A 655 -29.30 -3.67 7.88
CA PHE A 655 -28.91 -4.75 6.97
C PHE A 655 -28.47 -4.15 5.64
N SER A 656 -27.40 -4.67 5.04
CA SER A 656 -27.05 -4.31 3.68
C SER A 656 -26.47 -5.49 2.90
N VAL A 657 -26.71 -5.45 1.60
CA VAL A 657 -26.19 -6.39 0.61
C VAL A 657 -25.55 -5.56 -0.49
N ASN A 658 -24.31 -5.80 -0.78
CA ASN A 658 -23.57 -5.12 -1.83
C ASN A 658 -23.03 -6.16 -2.81
N ALA A 659 -23.00 -5.81 -4.08
CA ALA A 659 -22.39 -6.60 -5.14
C ALA A 659 -21.74 -5.68 -6.17
N GLY A 660 -20.63 -6.09 -6.74
CA GLY A 660 -19.93 -5.34 -7.76
C GLY A 660 -19.21 -6.23 -8.76
N TYR A 661 -19.12 -5.75 -9.97
CA TYR A 661 -18.31 -6.34 -11.03
C TYR A 661 -17.41 -5.27 -11.62
N PHE A 662 -16.12 -5.60 -11.76
CA PHE A 662 -15.06 -4.70 -12.19
C PHE A 662 -14.30 -5.34 -13.34
N ASN A 663 -13.89 -4.53 -14.29
CA ASN A 663 -13.06 -4.88 -15.43
C ASN A 663 -11.97 -3.82 -15.56
N ASP A 664 -10.81 -4.08 -14.96
CA ASP A 664 -9.73 -3.12 -14.76
C ASP A 664 -8.56 -3.42 -15.68
N ALA A 665 -7.86 -2.37 -16.15
CA ALA A 665 -6.65 -2.53 -16.93
C ALA A 665 -5.48 -3.03 -16.04
N PRO A 666 -4.57 -3.86 -16.56
CA PRO A 666 -3.33 -4.17 -15.87
C PRO A 666 -2.47 -2.90 -15.73
N THR A 667 -1.65 -2.84 -14.71
CA THR A 667 -0.73 -1.72 -14.50
C THR A 667 0.43 -1.73 -15.49
N PHE A 668 1.13 -0.60 -15.64
CA PHE A 668 2.30 -0.52 -16.50
C PHE A 668 3.37 -1.55 -16.11
N ASN A 669 3.64 -1.71 -14.80
CA ASN A 669 4.65 -2.66 -14.31
C ASN A 669 4.30 -4.12 -14.60
N GLN A 670 3.03 -4.48 -14.61
CA GLN A 670 2.55 -5.84 -14.93
C GLN A 670 2.49 -6.12 -16.43
N SER A 671 2.76 -5.13 -17.28
CA SER A 671 2.53 -5.21 -18.73
C SER A 671 3.78 -5.39 -19.57
N PHE A 672 4.96 -5.07 -19.04
CA PHE A 672 6.24 -5.21 -19.74
C PHE A 672 7.10 -6.30 -19.10
N ILE A 673 7.66 -7.19 -19.91
CA ILE A 673 8.52 -8.29 -19.42
C ILE A 673 9.75 -7.73 -18.69
N SER A 674 10.42 -6.74 -19.29
CA SER A 674 11.51 -6.00 -18.65
C SER A 674 11.56 -4.58 -19.20
N ALA A 675 10.82 -3.67 -18.60
CA ALA A 675 10.77 -2.27 -19.04
C ALA A 675 12.13 -1.56 -19.00
N ARG A 676 13.07 -2.04 -18.18
CA ARG A 676 14.44 -1.52 -18.08
C ARG A 676 15.29 -1.84 -19.32
N THR A 677 15.00 -2.92 -20.00
CA THR A 677 15.85 -3.42 -21.08
C THR A 677 15.23 -3.25 -22.46
N ARG A 678 13.93 -3.48 -22.63
CA ARG A 678 13.28 -3.55 -23.94
C ARG A 678 11.79 -3.19 -23.93
N ASN A 679 11.24 -2.99 -25.14
CA ASN A 679 9.84 -2.61 -25.38
C ASN A 679 8.85 -3.80 -25.38
N SER A 680 9.28 -5.00 -25.01
CA SER A 680 8.47 -6.22 -25.10
C SER A 680 7.35 -6.23 -24.07
N LEU A 681 6.13 -6.27 -24.55
CA LEU A 681 4.92 -6.47 -23.73
C LEU A 681 4.78 -7.96 -23.37
N VAL A 682 4.10 -8.21 -22.25
CA VAL A 682 3.62 -9.54 -21.88
C VAL A 682 2.62 -10.01 -22.92
N ASP A 683 2.77 -11.24 -23.37
CA ASP A 683 1.84 -11.84 -24.33
C ASP A 683 0.47 -12.10 -23.69
N ASN A 684 -0.61 -11.96 -24.49
CA ASN A 684 -1.99 -12.18 -24.07
C ASN A 684 -2.45 -11.34 -22.88
N LEU A 685 -1.91 -10.11 -22.77
CA LEU A 685 -2.28 -9.16 -21.72
C LEU A 685 -3.80 -8.88 -21.77
N GLN A 686 -4.50 -9.11 -20.65
CA GLN A 686 -5.93 -8.95 -20.52
C GLN A 686 -6.30 -8.00 -19.39
N THR A 687 -7.55 -7.56 -19.36
CA THR A 687 -8.14 -6.86 -18.21
C THR A 687 -8.39 -7.84 -17.07
N VAL A 688 -8.20 -7.38 -15.85
CA VAL A 688 -8.53 -8.12 -14.63
C VAL A 688 -10.03 -8.03 -14.37
N LYS A 689 -10.67 -9.18 -14.17
CA LYS A 689 -12.11 -9.26 -13.93
C LYS A 689 -12.37 -9.64 -12.48
N THR A 690 -13.09 -8.79 -11.75
CA THR A 690 -13.39 -9.03 -10.34
C THR A 690 -14.89 -9.04 -10.11
N LEU A 691 -15.39 -10.11 -9.51
CA LEU A 691 -16.75 -10.21 -8.96
C LEU A 691 -16.65 -10.18 -7.44
N SER A 692 -17.27 -9.21 -6.79
CA SER A 692 -17.28 -9.10 -5.33
C SER A 692 -18.68 -8.93 -4.80
N ALA A 693 -18.97 -9.53 -3.64
CA ALA A 693 -20.24 -9.37 -2.94
C ALA A 693 -20.01 -9.43 -1.42
N ASP A 694 -20.79 -8.66 -0.67
CA ASP A 694 -20.83 -8.76 0.78
C ASP A 694 -22.25 -8.59 1.34
N VAL A 695 -22.47 -9.20 2.51
CA VAL A 695 -23.72 -9.11 3.28
C VAL A 695 -23.34 -8.62 4.67
N ASN A 696 -23.95 -7.55 5.11
CA ASN A 696 -23.61 -6.87 6.35
C ASN A 696 -24.82 -6.75 7.25
N TYR A 697 -24.62 -6.98 8.52
CA TYR A 697 -25.53 -6.63 9.59
C TYR A 697 -24.81 -5.74 10.59
N GLN A 698 -25.43 -4.61 10.94
CA GLN A 698 -24.92 -3.67 11.93
C GLN A 698 -26.00 -3.39 12.97
N TYR A 699 -25.60 -3.29 14.22
CA TYR A 699 -26.41 -2.83 15.33
C TYR A 699 -25.64 -1.77 16.11
N ASN A 700 -26.25 -0.61 16.30
CA ASN A 700 -25.67 0.47 17.08
C ASN A 700 -26.77 1.11 17.95
N ASN A 701 -26.71 0.90 19.25
CA ASN A 701 -27.67 1.46 20.17
C ASN A 701 -27.08 1.53 21.59
N ASN A 702 -27.28 2.65 22.30
CA ASN A 702 -26.89 2.85 23.70
C ASN A 702 -25.44 2.47 24.03
N GLY A 703 -24.51 2.72 23.11
CA GLY A 703 -23.09 2.36 23.28
C GLY A 703 -22.75 0.91 22.95
N TYR A 704 -23.72 0.05 22.67
CA TYR A 704 -23.52 -1.27 22.10
C TYR A 704 -23.37 -1.16 20.60
N SER A 705 -22.36 -1.84 20.06
CA SER A 705 -22.16 -1.96 18.62
C SER A 705 -21.87 -3.39 18.26
N LEU A 706 -22.46 -3.85 17.16
CA LEU A 706 -22.21 -5.14 16.56
C LEU A 706 -22.11 -4.95 15.05
N ARG A 707 -21.13 -5.57 14.45
CA ARG A 707 -21.02 -5.70 12.99
C ARG A 707 -20.73 -7.16 12.65
N VAL A 708 -21.45 -7.67 11.67
CA VAL A 708 -21.18 -8.98 11.07
C VAL A 708 -21.18 -8.79 9.56
N THR A 709 -20.08 -9.18 8.89
CA THR A 709 -19.95 -9.09 7.44
C THR A 709 -19.47 -10.43 6.89
N GLY A 710 -20.23 -11.04 6.01
CA GLY A 710 -19.78 -12.13 5.16
C GLY A 710 -19.43 -11.60 3.77
N PHE A 711 -18.30 -12.00 3.19
CA PHE A 711 -17.85 -11.52 1.90
C PHE A 711 -17.34 -12.65 0.99
N TYR A 712 -17.45 -12.40 -0.30
CA TYR A 712 -16.88 -13.23 -1.36
C TYR A 712 -16.31 -12.33 -2.46
N THR A 713 -15.10 -12.65 -2.95
CA THR A 713 -14.50 -11.99 -4.13
C THR A 713 -13.76 -13.02 -4.97
N GLY A 714 -14.10 -13.08 -6.24
CA GLY A 714 -13.39 -13.84 -7.26
C GLY A 714 -12.67 -12.89 -8.20
N ILE A 715 -11.37 -13.04 -8.32
CA ILE A 715 -10.49 -12.23 -9.20
C ILE A 715 -9.97 -13.15 -10.28
N LYS A 716 -9.99 -12.71 -11.53
CA LYS A 716 -9.59 -13.51 -12.69
C LYS A 716 -8.70 -12.72 -13.65
N ASP A 717 -7.88 -13.49 -14.37
CA ASP A 717 -7.03 -12.99 -15.46
C ASP A 717 -5.99 -11.96 -15.00
N GLN A 718 -5.51 -12.07 -13.75
CA GLN A 718 -4.41 -11.20 -13.27
C GLN A 718 -3.11 -11.56 -14.01
N THR A 719 -2.30 -10.54 -14.23
CA THR A 719 -0.95 -10.65 -14.77
C THR A 719 0.05 -10.20 -13.71
N ASP A 720 1.16 -10.92 -13.58
CA ASP A 720 2.25 -10.51 -12.70
C ASP A 720 3.59 -10.70 -13.41
N VAL A 721 4.54 -9.81 -13.16
CA VAL A 721 5.89 -9.85 -13.73
C VAL A 721 6.90 -9.70 -12.61
N MET A 722 7.66 -10.77 -12.38
CA MET A 722 8.73 -10.82 -11.38
C MET A 722 10.08 -10.85 -12.06
N SER A 723 11.07 -10.15 -11.51
CA SER A 723 12.45 -10.16 -11.99
C SER A 723 13.39 -10.48 -10.85
N PHE A 724 14.23 -11.50 -11.02
CA PHE A 724 15.20 -11.93 -10.01
C PHE A 724 16.53 -12.21 -10.67
N TYR A 725 17.61 -12.04 -9.93
CA TYR A 725 18.91 -12.51 -10.34
C TYR A 725 19.00 -14.04 -10.16
N ASP A 726 19.19 -14.78 -11.25
CA ASP A 726 19.33 -16.24 -11.25
C ASP A 726 20.79 -16.61 -11.39
N ASP A 727 21.37 -17.29 -10.39
CA ASP A 727 22.78 -17.71 -10.39
C ASP A 727 23.05 -18.76 -11.46
N SER A 728 22.08 -19.59 -11.84
CA SER A 728 22.24 -20.59 -12.89
C SER A 728 22.35 -19.93 -14.27
N GLN A 729 21.58 -18.87 -14.50
CA GLN A 729 21.63 -18.05 -15.70
C GLN A 729 22.68 -16.93 -15.60
N GLN A 730 23.18 -16.68 -14.39
CA GLN A 730 24.10 -15.58 -14.05
C GLN A 730 23.63 -14.22 -14.62
N SER A 731 22.33 -14.00 -14.66
CA SER A 731 21.66 -12.82 -15.20
C SER A 731 20.32 -12.63 -14.51
N PHE A 732 19.72 -11.44 -14.71
CA PHE A 732 18.33 -11.24 -14.30
C PHE A 732 17.39 -12.08 -15.18
N THR A 733 16.55 -12.85 -14.52
CA THR A 733 15.51 -13.67 -15.13
C THR A 733 14.16 -13.02 -14.85
N ASN A 734 13.32 -12.93 -15.86
CA ASN A 734 11.99 -12.36 -15.78
C ASN A 734 10.96 -13.47 -15.93
N PHE A 735 10.00 -13.51 -15.02
CA PHE A 735 8.86 -14.43 -15.02
C PHE A 735 7.59 -13.61 -15.24
N ALA A 736 7.04 -13.71 -16.44
CA ALA A 736 5.75 -13.10 -16.78
C ALA A 736 4.66 -14.18 -16.67
N MET A 737 3.76 -14.01 -15.70
CA MET A 737 2.63 -14.91 -15.47
C MET A 737 1.32 -14.26 -15.90
N THR A 738 0.48 -15.00 -16.61
CA THR A 738 -0.86 -14.58 -17.04
C THR A 738 -1.91 -15.59 -16.64
N GLY A 739 -3.15 -15.14 -16.40
CA GLY A 739 -4.24 -16.03 -16.01
C GLY A 739 -4.17 -16.46 -14.54
N ILE A 740 -3.66 -15.59 -13.65
CA ILE A 740 -3.70 -15.81 -12.21
C ILE A 740 -5.11 -15.51 -11.72
N ASP A 741 -5.78 -16.53 -11.19
CA ASP A 741 -7.10 -16.42 -10.58
C ASP A 741 -7.00 -16.60 -9.07
N GLN A 742 -7.80 -15.82 -8.32
CA GLN A 742 -7.87 -15.88 -6.87
C GLN A 742 -9.32 -15.90 -6.38
N ARG A 743 -9.53 -16.50 -5.22
CA ARG A 743 -10.79 -16.46 -4.49
C ARG A 743 -10.54 -16.03 -3.05
N HIS A 744 -11.28 -15.01 -2.63
CA HIS A 744 -11.28 -14.50 -1.27
C HIS A 744 -12.68 -14.65 -0.70
N LEU A 745 -12.82 -15.34 0.41
CA LEU A 745 -14.09 -15.45 1.13
C LEU A 745 -13.83 -15.41 2.63
N GLY A 746 -14.78 -14.91 3.40
CA GLY A 746 -14.58 -14.85 4.85
C GLY A 746 -15.70 -14.17 5.62
N LEU A 747 -15.41 -13.98 6.90
CA LEU A 747 -16.29 -13.40 7.90
C LEU A 747 -15.53 -12.35 8.71
N GLU A 748 -16.13 -11.18 8.85
CA GLU A 748 -15.67 -10.12 9.75
C GLU A 748 -16.72 -9.95 10.87
N LEU A 749 -16.26 -9.90 12.10
CA LEU A 749 -17.09 -9.67 13.28
C LEU A 749 -16.48 -8.55 14.12
N GLY A 750 -17.29 -7.62 14.56
CA GLY A 750 -16.91 -6.60 15.54
C GLY A 750 -18.00 -6.45 16.59
N VAL A 751 -17.64 -6.44 17.86
CA VAL A 751 -18.53 -6.26 19.01
C VAL A 751 -17.93 -5.21 19.93
N LYS A 752 -18.73 -4.25 20.36
CA LYS A 752 -18.38 -3.28 21.40
C LYS A 752 -19.50 -3.21 22.43
N VAL A 753 -19.12 -3.31 23.70
CA VAL A 753 -20.07 -3.27 24.82
C VAL A 753 -19.59 -2.28 25.89
N PRO A 754 -20.45 -1.40 26.39
CA PRO A 754 -20.16 -0.64 27.60
C PRO A 754 -20.18 -1.59 28.82
N LEU A 755 -19.22 -1.43 29.71
CA LEU A 755 -19.12 -2.20 30.94
C LEU A 755 -19.74 -1.42 32.10
N PHE A 756 -19.74 -2.03 33.27
CA PHE A 756 -20.38 -1.53 34.50
C PHE A 756 -19.75 -0.26 35.07
N VAL A 757 -18.58 0.14 34.60
CA VAL A 757 -17.92 1.42 34.94
C VAL A 757 -18.17 2.43 33.84
N GLN A 758 -18.70 3.61 34.19
CA GLN A 758 -18.91 4.67 33.21
C GLN A 758 -17.59 5.02 32.47
N GLY A 759 -17.62 5.06 31.14
CA GLY A 759 -16.46 5.30 30.31
C GLY A 759 -15.58 4.07 30.03
N LEU A 760 -15.90 2.90 30.59
CA LEU A 760 -15.23 1.64 30.31
C LEU A 760 -15.99 0.86 29.25
N THR A 761 -15.30 0.51 28.15
CA THR A 761 -15.86 -0.30 27.06
C THR A 761 -14.93 -1.47 26.75
N ALA A 762 -15.52 -2.60 26.38
CA ALA A 762 -14.81 -3.73 25.80
C ALA A 762 -15.16 -3.87 24.32
N SER A 763 -14.17 -4.13 23.50
CA SER A 763 -14.35 -4.41 22.07
C SER A 763 -13.65 -5.72 21.72
N ALA A 764 -14.27 -6.48 20.84
CA ALA A 764 -13.67 -7.69 20.27
C ALA A 764 -13.89 -7.72 18.76
N VAL A 765 -12.88 -8.12 18.01
CA VAL A 765 -12.97 -8.28 16.57
C VAL A 765 -12.41 -9.64 16.14
N LEU A 766 -12.99 -10.14 15.07
CA LEU A 766 -12.54 -11.33 14.36
C LEU A 766 -12.53 -11.02 12.87
N SER A 767 -11.42 -11.29 12.21
CA SER A 767 -11.31 -11.42 10.76
C SER A 767 -10.89 -12.85 10.46
N TRP A 768 -11.73 -13.58 9.76
CA TRP A 768 -11.43 -14.94 9.29
C TRP A 768 -11.69 -15.01 7.80
N GLY A 769 -10.74 -15.55 7.05
CA GLY A 769 -10.86 -15.69 5.62
C GLY A 769 -10.09 -16.87 5.05
N GLU A 770 -10.39 -17.20 3.81
CA GLU A 770 -9.65 -18.12 2.96
C GLU A 770 -9.32 -17.37 1.66
N TYR A 771 -8.04 -17.02 1.46
CA TYR A 771 -7.55 -16.28 0.29
C TYR A 771 -6.64 -17.20 -0.49
N VAL A 772 -7.17 -17.82 -1.56
CA VAL A 772 -6.50 -18.91 -2.28
C VAL A 772 -6.36 -18.63 -3.76
N TYR A 773 -5.30 -19.13 -4.35
CA TYR A 773 -5.20 -19.26 -5.81
C TYR A 773 -6.14 -20.34 -6.32
N THR A 774 -6.75 -20.10 -7.51
CA THR A 774 -7.75 -21.03 -8.10
C THR A 774 -7.41 -21.46 -9.51
N SER A 775 -6.36 -20.90 -10.11
CA SER A 775 -5.82 -21.30 -11.41
C SER A 775 -4.35 -21.67 -11.34
N ASN A 776 -3.89 -22.37 -12.32
CA ASN A 776 -2.48 -22.55 -12.64
C ASN A 776 -2.15 -21.61 -13.80
N PRO A 777 -1.39 -20.52 -13.60
CA PRO A 777 -1.13 -19.52 -14.63
C PRO A 777 -0.18 -20.05 -15.70
N GLU A 778 -0.23 -19.43 -16.88
CA GLU A 778 0.79 -19.57 -17.91
C GLU A 778 1.98 -18.68 -17.56
N MET A 779 3.19 -19.20 -17.65
CA MET A 779 4.42 -18.50 -17.32
C MET A 779 5.35 -18.47 -18.53
N VAL A 780 5.91 -17.30 -18.80
CA VAL A 780 7.01 -17.11 -19.77
C VAL A 780 8.24 -16.64 -19.02
N GLN A 781 9.31 -17.41 -19.08
CA GLN A 781 10.60 -17.10 -18.49
C GLN A 781 11.57 -16.61 -19.55
N THR A 782 12.15 -15.42 -19.33
CA THR A 782 13.19 -14.83 -20.17
C THR A 782 14.35 -14.34 -19.32
N VAL A 783 15.53 -14.11 -19.93
CA VAL A 783 16.65 -13.43 -19.27
C VAL A 783 16.87 -12.04 -19.86
N ASP A 784 17.48 -11.14 -19.06
CA ASP A 784 17.73 -9.77 -19.52
C ASP A 784 18.84 -9.65 -20.56
N ASN A 785 19.78 -10.58 -20.63
CA ASN A 785 20.87 -10.59 -21.60
C ASN A 785 20.52 -11.35 -22.91
N SER A 786 19.28 -11.81 -23.05
CA SER A 786 18.76 -12.42 -24.27
C SER A 786 17.29 -12.11 -24.42
N ALA A 787 16.80 -12.10 -25.65
CA ALA A 787 15.36 -12.03 -25.94
C ALA A 787 14.70 -13.41 -26.01
N GLU A 788 15.48 -14.45 -25.87
CA GLU A 788 15.00 -15.84 -25.99
C GLU A 788 14.06 -16.18 -24.82
N VAL A 789 13.01 -16.91 -25.17
CA VAL A 789 12.15 -17.54 -24.19
C VAL A 789 12.86 -18.80 -23.72
N ILE A 790 13.33 -18.78 -22.46
CA ILE A 790 13.96 -19.97 -21.86
C ILE A 790 12.89 -21.04 -21.64
N ARG A 791 11.69 -20.63 -21.24
CA ARG A 791 10.60 -21.51 -20.88
C ARG A 791 9.26 -20.81 -21.10
N SER A 792 8.30 -21.60 -21.59
CA SER A 792 6.90 -21.19 -21.66
C SER A 792 6.08 -22.42 -21.29
N GLU A 793 5.48 -22.39 -20.11
CA GLU A 793 4.71 -23.52 -19.57
C GLU A 793 3.65 -23.04 -18.57
N SER A 794 2.64 -23.87 -18.34
CA SER A 794 1.75 -23.70 -17.20
C SER A 794 2.51 -24.00 -15.91
N VAL A 795 2.21 -23.25 -14.82
CA VAL A 795 2.78 -23.51 -13.49
C VAL A 795 1.86 -24.52 -12.76
N PRO A 796 2.14 -25.84 -12.84
CA PRO A 796 1.15 -26.87 -12.49
C PRO A 796 0.80 -26.92 -11.02
N TYR A 797 1.71 -26.46 -10.15
CA TYR A 797 1.54 -26.47 -8.69
C TYR A 797 1.31 -25.08 -8.09
N TRP A 798 0.79 -24.12 -8.87
CA TRP A 798 0.55 -22.76 -8.36
C TRP A 798 -0.65 -22.67 -7.41
N LYS A 799 -1.79 -23.26 -7.79
CA LYS A 799 -3.00 -23.21 -6.94
C LYS A 799 -2.97 -24.19 -5.77
N SER A 800 -2.31 -25.34 -5.96
CA SER A 800 -2.23 -26.42 -4.98
C SER A 800 -1.16 -27.43 -5.39
N HIS A 801 -0.71 -28.25 -4.43
CA HIS A 801 0.08 -29.44 -4.72
C HIS A 801 -0.57 -30.70 -4.15
N PRO A 802 -0.35 -31.87 -4.77
CA PRO A 802 -0.93 -33.12 -4.29
C PRO A 802 -0.31 -33.56 -2.96
N VAL A 803 -1.11 -34.24 -2.16
CA VAL A 803 -0.67 -35.07 -1.03
C VAL A 803 -0.75 -36.51 -1.44
N TYR A 804 0.39 -37.18 -1.43
CA TYR A 804 0.48 -38.56 -1.87
C TYR A 804 0.29 -39.52 -0.69
N LYS A 805 -0.41 -40.60 -0.94
CA LYS A 805 -0.64 -41.64 0.04
C LYS A 805 0.65 -42.34 0.45
N VAL A 806 0.97 -42.35 1.72
CA VAL A 806 2.15 -42.99 2.28
C VAL A 806 1.81 -44.46 2.62
N ALA A 807 2.45 -45.42 1.96
CA ALA A 807 2.30 -46.83 2.23
C ALA A 807 3.05 -47.25 3.49
N ALA A 808 4.25 -46.74 3.72
CA ALA A 808 5.09 -46.99 4.87
C ALA A 808 6.11 -45.88 5.11
N VAL A 809 6.69 -45.84 6.32
CA VAL A 809 7.89 -45.06 6.62
C VAL A 809 9.00 -46.04 7.01
N VAL A 810 10.07 -46.07 6.23
CA VAL A 810 11.20 -46.97 6.44
C VAL A 810 12.44 -46.11 6.70
N ASP A 811 13.06 -46.26 7.85
CA ASP A 811 14.25 -45.51 8.26
C ASP A 811 14.07 -43.95 8.15
N GLY A 812 12.83 -43.49 8.42
CA GLY A 812 12.48 -42.05 8.33
C GLY A 812 12.16 -41.58 6.91
N VAL A 813 12.26 -42.43 5.89
CA VAL A 813 11.93 -42.12 4.49
C VAL A 813 10.51 -42.57 4.18
N LYS A 814 9.69 -41.68 3.61
CA LYS A 814 8.34 -42.01 3.14
C LYS A 814 8.41 -42.91 1.91
N VAL A 815 7.72 -44.05 1.96
CA VAL A 815 7.45 -44.91 0.80
C VAL A 815 6.02 -44.66 0.37
N TYR A 816 5.82 -44.19 -0.84
CA TYR A 816 4.51 -43.83 -1.34
C TYR A 816 3.80 -44.99 -2.02
N ASP A 817 2.48 -45.07 -1.87
CA ASP A 817 1.62 -46.08 -2.44
C ASP A 817 1.42 -45.84 -3.94
N GLN A 818 1.36 -46.91 -4.71
CA GLN A 818 1.17 -46.89 -6.17
C GLN A 818 -0.04 -47.73 -6.57
N ASP A 819 -0.72 -47.32 -7.63
CA ASP A 819 -1.77 -48.11 -8.27
C ASP A 819 -1.20 -49.26 -9.11
N ALA A 820 -2.08 -50.03 -9.72
CA ALA A 820 -1.69 -51.20 -10.55
C ALA A 820 -0.87 -50.82 -11.79
N ASP A 821 -0.94 -49.58 -12.24
CA ASP A 821 -0.22 -49.06 -13.40
C ASP A 821 1.10 -48.39 -13.00
N GLY A 822 1.43 -48.35 -11.68
CA GLY A 822 2.65 -47.73 -11.14
C GLY A 822 2.57 -46.26 -10.88
N ASN A 823 1.39 -45.59 -10.98
CA ASN A 823 1.22 -44.19 -10.66
C ASN A 823 1.05 -43.99 -9.15
N TYR A 824 1.61 -42.91 -8.61
CA TYR A 824 1.45 -42.59 -7.21
C TYR A 824 0.00 -42.19 -6.87
N ILE A 825 -0.54 -42.74 -5.78
CA ILE A 825 -1.90 -42.48 -5.36
C ILE A 825 -1.96 -41.13 -4.65
N VAL A 826 -2.77 -40.21 -5.18
CA VAL A 826 -3.08 -38.91 -4.57
C VAL A 826 -4.28 -39.07 -3.62
N GLU A 827 -4.13 -38.71 -2.34
CA GLU A 827 -5.20 -38.78 -1.34
C GLU A 827 -5.81 -37.42 -1.00
N GLY A 828 -5.16 -36.31 -1.46
CA GLY A 828 -5.67 -34.96 -1.23
C GLY A 828 -4.83 -33.88 -1.91
N GLU A 829 -5.20 -32.62 -1.67
CA GLU A 829 -4.49 -31.44 -2.15
C GLU A 829 -4.28 -30.45 -1.03
N VAL A 830 -3.11 -29.80 -0.99
CA VAL A 830 -2.83 -28.65 -0.15
C VAL A 830 -2.97 -27.40 -1.01
N LYS A 831 -3.93 -26.55 -0.67
CA LYS A 831 -4.15 -25.25 -1.35
C LYS A 831 -3.00 -24.29 -1.06
N HIS A 832 -2.75 -23.37 -2.00
CA HIS A 832 -1.84 -22.27 -1.81
C HIS A 832 -2.59 -20.96 -1.64
N TYR A 833 -2.01 -20.10 -0.81
CA TYR A 833 -2.62 -18.87 -0.32
C TYR A 833 -1.87 -17.64 -0.84
N GLY A 834 -2.57 -16.60 -1.16
CA GLY A 834 -2.04 -15.30 -1.55
C GLY A 834 -3.06 -14.21 -1.26
N PRO A 835 -2.60 -13.03 -0.95
CA PRO A 835 -1.23 -12.59 -0.62
C PRO A 835 -0.81 -12.94 0.82
N SER A 836 0.46 -12.70 1.17
CA SER A 836 0.98 -12.91 2.53
C SER A 836 0.25 -12.00 3.53
N THR A 837 -0.67 -12.61 4.30
CA THR A 837 -1.46 -11.97 5.36
C THR A 837 -2.07 -13.04 6.25
N PRO A 838 -2.32 -12.78 7.54
CA PRO A 838 -3.06 -13.73 8.39
C PRO A 838 -4.45 -14.05 7.83
N GLN A 839 -4.78 -15.33 7.70
CA GLN A 839 -6.15 -15.79 7.39
C GLN A 839 -7.08 -15.71 8.61
N LEU A 840 -6.50 -15.65 9.80
CA LEU A 840 -7.19 -15.45 11.06
C LEU A 840 -6.51 -14.33 11.85
N ALA A 841 -7.25 -13.27 12.12
CA ALA A 841 -6.82 -12.16 12.95
C ALA A 841 -7.92 -11.83 13.98
N THR A 842 -7.55 -11.74 15.25
CA THR A 842 -8.48 -11.38 16.32
C THR A 842 -7.87 -10.33 17.22
N ALA A 843 -8.70 -9.49 17.79
CA ALA A 843 -8.28 -8.60 18.86
C ALA A 843 -9.36 -8.47 19.93
N PHE A 844 -8.92 -8.28 21.16
CA PHE A 844 -9.73 -7.88 22.28
C PHE A 844 -9.14 -6.59 22.86
N GLN A 845 -9.98 -5.57 23.07
CA GLN A 845 -9.56 -4.27 23.60
C GLN A 845 -10.43 -3.86 24.79
N LEU A 846 -9.79 -3.31 25.81
CA LEU A 846 -10.42 -2.60 26.90
C LEU A 846 -10.04 -1.12 26.77
N ASN A 847 -11.05 -0.25 26.66
CA ASN A 847 -10.89 1.19 26.57
C ASN A 847 -11.56 1.85 27.77
N TYR A 848 -10.82 2.62 28.53
CA TYR A 848 -11.35 3.37 29.66
C TYR A 848 -11.08 4.87 29.49
N ARG A 849 -12.13 5.66 29.47
CA ARG A 849 -12.08 7.13 29.40
C ARG A 849 -12.74 7.74 30.60
N THR A 850 -12.00 8.59 31.30
CA THR A 850 -12.52 9.30 32.45
C THR A 850 -13.09 10.66 32.07
N ASN A 851 -13.94 11.23 32.94
CA ASN A 851 -14.47 12.60 32.77
C ASN A 851 -13.36 13.66 32.83
N ASP A 852 -12.21 13.35 33.44
CA ASP A 852 -11.04 14.22 33.53
C ASP A 852 -10.10 14.11 32.33
N TYR A 853 -10.57 13.55 31.20
CA TYR A 853 -9.83 13.39 29.95
C TYR A 853 -8.59 12.47 30.02
N TRP A 854 -8.57 11.51 30.96
CA TRP A 854 -7.67 10.37 30.86
C TRP A 854 -8.24 9.35 29.88
N PHE A 855 -7.39 8.73 29.11
CA PHE A 855 -7.73 7.49 28.40
C PHE A 855 -6.70 6.42 28.67
N PHE A 856 -7.17 5.20 28.74
CA PHE A 856 -6.37 3.98 28.89
C PHE A 856 -6.90 2.96 27.88
N GLU A 857 -5.99 2.33 27.20
CA GLU A 857 -6.32 1.23 26.29
C GLU A 857 -5.40 0.05 26.57
N LEU A 858 -5.93 -1.14 26.59
CA LEU A 858 -5.20 -2.39 26.63
C LEU A 858 -5.79 -3.31 25.57
N GLY A 859 -4.94 -3.76 24.63
CA GLY A 859 -5.33 -4.58 23.49
C GLY A 859 -4.51 -5.84 23.41
N ALA A 860 -5.17 -7.00 23.33
CA ALA A 860 -4.57 -8.29 23.02
C ALA A 860 -4.92 -8.68 21.59
N GLN A 861 -3.94 -9.12 20.81
CA GLN A 861 -4.10 -9.48 19.40
C GLN A 861 -3.53 -10.86 19.15
N PHE A 862 -4.22 -11.63 18.32
CA PHE A 862 -3.78 -12.96 17.91
C PHE A 862 -3.93 -13.12 16.39
N PHE A 863 -2.88 -13.64 15.75
CA PHE A 863 -2.78 -13.84 14.32
C PHE A 863 -2.34 -15.26 14.02
N ALA A 864 -2.95 -15.87 13.03
CA ALA A 864 -2.62 -17.24 12.61
C ALA A 864 -2.89 -17.47 11.13
N ASN A 865 -2.32 -18.57 10.62
CA ASN A 865 -2.45 -18.97 9.23
C ASN A 865 -1.98 -17.87 8.25
N SER A 866 -0.80 -17.33 8.53
CA SER A 866 -0.07 -16.49 7.57
C SER A 866 0.84 -17.35 6.71
N TYR A 867 0.98 -17.02 5.44
CA TYR A 867 1.78 -17.78 4.49
C TYR A 867 2.77 -16.85 3.79
N LEU A 868 3.94 -17.39 3.44
CA LEU A 868 4.96 -16.67 2.70
C LEU A 868 4.53 -16.47 1.23
N ASP A 869 4.88 -15.34 0.63
CA ASP A 869 4.66 -15.13 -0.80
C ASP A 869 5.51 -16.10 -1.63
N MET A 870 4.84 -16.73 -2.60
CA MET A 870 5.42 -17.79 -3.42
C MET A 870 6.16 -17.24 -4.64
N ASN A 871 7.17 -17.97 -5.10
CA ASN A 871 7.72 -17.79 -6.42
C ASN A 871 7.20 -18.87 -7.41
N PRO A 872 7.07 -18.56 -8.70
CA PRO A 872 6.57 -19.53 -9.67
C PRO A 872 7.55 -20.66 -9.96
N LEU A 873 8.85 -20.43 -9.84
CA LEU A 873 9.90 -21.38 -10.25
C LEU A 873 9.81 -22.70 -9.49
N TYR A 874 9.53 -22.67 -8.17
CA TYR A 874 9.42 -23.88 -7.36
C TYR A 874 8.16 -24.70 -7.66
N ARG A 875 7.18 -24.14 -8.36
CA ARG A 875 5.90 -24.79 -8.72
C ARG A 875 5.88 -25.27 -10.17
N THR A 876 7.05 -25.32 -10.83
CA THR A 876 7.21 -25.82 -12.19
C THR A 876 7.53 -27.32 -12.20
N HIS A 877 7.26 -27.99 -13.32
CA HIS A 877 7.70 -29.36 -13.55
C HIS A 877 9.23 -29.51 -13.43
N LEU A 878 9.98 -28.49 -13.90
CA LEU A 878 11.45 -28.52 -13.78
C LEU A 878 11.90 -28.66 -12.32
N ALA A 879 11.39 -27.78 -11.46
CA ALA A 879 11.82 -27.74 -10.05
C ALA A 879 11.39 -29.02 -9.31
N CYS A 880 10.18 -29.50 -9.58
CA CYS A 880 9.61 -30.70 -8.96
C CYS A 880 10.14 -32.02 -9.54
N GLY A 881 10.64 -32.02 -10.78
CA GLY A 881 11.20 -33.18 -11.43
C GLY A 881 12.72 -33.32 -11.28
N GLY A 882 13.36 -32.43 -10.53
CA GLY A 882 14.81 -32.47 -10.35
C GLY A 882 15.59 -32.35 -11.66
N GLY A 883 16.84 -32.83 -11.70
CA GLY A 883 17.71 -32.78 -12.87
C GLY A 883 17.38 -33.80 -13.95
N ASP A 884 16.74 -34.90 -13.61
CA ASP A 884 16.34 -35.96 -14.54
C ASP A 884 14.96 -35.76 -15.16
N GLY A 885 14.21 -34.75 -14.69
CA GLY A 885 12.87 -34.42 -15.17
C GLY A 885 11.77 -35.39 -14.71
N ILE A 886 12.04 -36.25 -13.74
CA ILE A 886 11.10 -37.25 -13.21
C ILE A 886 10.55 -36.74 -11.87
N GLU A 887 9.29 -36.36 -11.83
CA GLU A 887 8.63 -35.91 -10.59
C GLU A 887 8.43 -37.09 -9.62
N THR A 888 8.92 -36.95 -8.41
CA THR A 888 8.63 -37.88 -7.33
C THR A 888 7.75 -37.21 -6.26
N PRO A 889 6.91 -37.97 -5.53
CA PRO A 889 6.07 -37.40 -4.48
C PRO A 889 6.83 -36.57 -3.46
N SER A 890 8.01 -37.01 -3.05
CA SER A 890 8.84 -36.32 -2.08
C SER A 890 9.38 -34.97 -2.60
N GLU A 891 9.72 -34.91 -3.88
CA GLU A 891 10.19 -33.68 -4.52
C GLU A 891 9.07 -32.69 -4.75
N VAL A 892 7.90 -33.13 -5.21
CA VAL A 892 6.71 -32.29 -5.36
C VAL A 892 6.29 -31.73 -4.02
N GLU A 893 6.15 -32.57 -2.98
CA GLU A 893 5.80 -32.12 -1.62
C GLU A 893 6.83 -31.13 -1.05
N TYR A 894 8.13 -31.31 -1.35
CA TYR A 894 9.19 -30.41 -0.89
C TYR A 894 9.23 -29.10 -1.69
N MET A 895 9.25 -29.20 -3.03
CA MET A 895 9.46 -28.01 -3.89
C MET A 895 8.21 -27.15 -3.97
N ALA A 896 7.01 -27.73 -4.08
CA ALA A 896 5.79 -26.95 -4.29
C ALA A 896 5.18 -26.41 -3.01
N ALA A 897 5.55 -26.92 -1.83
CA ALA A 897 4.97 -26.49 -0.56
C ALA A 897 5.13 -24.98 -0.32
N GLN A 898 4.09 -24.36 0.18
CA GLN A 898 4.13 -22.96 0.66
C GLN A 898 4.45 -22.93 2.16
N GLU A 899 5.37 -22.08 2.56
CA GLU A 899 5.71 -21.91 3.98
C GLU A 899 4.59 -21.22 4.74
N LYS A 900 4.26 -21.78 5.89
CA LYS A 900 3.29 -21.23 6.84
C LYS A 900 4.04 -20.67 8.05
N PHE A 901 3.70 -19.44 8.47
CA PHE A 901 4.27 -18.81 9.64
C PHE A 901 3.62 -19.31 10.93
N ASP A 902 4.40 -19.28 12.02
CA ASP A 902 3.90 -19.55 13.34
C ASP A 902 2.86 -18.51 13.77
N PRO A 903 1.87 -18.90 14.60
CA PRO A 903 0.92 -17.96 15.17
C PRO A 903 1.60 -16.91 16.05
N ALA A 904 1.08 -15.67 16.01
CA ALA A 904 1.61 -14.56 16.79
C ALA A 904 0.57 -14.06 17.80
N PHE A 905 1.02 -13.81 19.04
CA PHE A 905 0.25 -13.13 20.07
C PHE A 905 0.96 -11.84 20.48
N LEU A 906 0.23 -10.73 20.49
CA LEU A 906 0.73 -9.41 20.82
C LEU A 906 -0.12 -8.77 21.90
N LEU A 907 0.51 -8.04 22.80
CA LEU A 907 -0.13 -7.20 23.79
C LEU A 907 0.32 -5.76 23.59
N ASN A 908 -0.66 -4.86 23.40
CA ASN A 908 -0.42 -3.44 23.18
C ASN A 908 -1.16 -2.63 24.24
N GLY A 909 -0.70 -1.43 24.53
CA GLY A 909 -1.40 -0.57 25.46
C GLY A 909 -1.15 0.89 25.18
N SER A 910 -2.11 1.73 25.55
CA SER A 910 -1.92 3.17 25.47
C SER A 910 -2.49 3.90 26.69
N ILE A 911 -1.87 5.00 27.05
CA ILE A 911 -2.31 5.91 28.10
C ILE A 911 -2.10 7.34 27.64
N GLY A 912 -3.04 8.21 27.96
CA GLY A 912 -2.86 9.63 27.71
C GLY A 912 -3.81 10.48 28.50
N LYS A 913 -3.53 11.77 28.49
CA LYS A 913 -4.31 12.80 29.16
C LYS A 913 -4.28 14.10 28.42
N SER A 914 -5.40 14.80 28.43
CA SER A 914 -5.52 16.18 27.99
C SER A 914 -5.91 17.07 29.17
N TRP A 915 -5.31 18.27 29.23
CA TRP A 915 -5.65 19.34 30.16
C TRP A 915 -6.18 20.53 29.36
N GLN A 916 -7.40 20.94 29.68
CA GLN A 916 -7.94 22.17 29.14
C GLN A 916 -7.65 23.31 30.12
N ILE A 917 -6.98 24.37 29.68
CA ILE A 917 -6.58 25.52 30.44
C ILE A 917 -7.39 26.74 29.94
N ASN A 918 -8.21 27.35 30.81
CA ASN A 918 -9.03 28.49 30.48
C ASN A 918 -9.93 28.32 29.24
N ARG A 919 -10.30 27.08 28.87
CA ARG A 919 -11.07 26.75 27.65
C ARG A 919 -10.41 27.13 26.31
N THR A 920 -9.25 27.76 26.36
CA THR A 920 -8.52 28.26 25.18
C THR A 920 -7.35 27.34 24.83
N TYR A 921 -6.62 26.86 25.83
CA TYR A 921 -5.41 26.10 25.64
C TYR A 921 -5.64 24.61 25.97
N THR A 922 -5.10 23.75 25.18
CA THR A 922 -5.08 22.31 25.49
C THR A 922 -3.65 21.81 25.45
N ILE A 923 -3.18 21.21 26.53
CA ILE A 923 -1.94 20.43 26.58
C ILE A 923 -2.33 18.98 26.73
N GLY A 924 -1.66 18.08 26.06
CA GLY A 924 -1.88 16.66 26.24
C GLY A 924 -0.67 15.83 25.90
N PHE A 925 -0.73 14.59 26.35
CA PHE A 925 0.22 13.58 25.95
C PHE A 925 -0.50 12.25 25.64
N SER A 926 0.11 11.43 24.79
CA SER A 926 -0.22 10.03 24.60
C SER A 926 1.06 9.20 24.59
N LEU A 927 1.06 8.12 25.33
CA LEU A 927 2.09 7.09 25.31
C LEU A 927 1.44 5.81 24.83
N GLU A 928 1.96 5.27 23.76
CA GLU A 928 1.55 4.01 23.17
C GLU A 928 2.71 3.01 23.31
N ALA A 929 2.42 1.80 23.73
CA ALA A 929 3.36 0.71 23.85
C ALA A 929 2.87 -0.46 22.98
N SER A 930 3.69 -0.87 22.04
CA SER A 930 3.39 -1.99 21.14
C SER A 930 4.28 -3.18 21.48
N ASN A 931 3.73 -4.39 21.29
CA ASN A 931 4.43 -5.64 21.57
C ASN A 931 5.04 -5.69 22.99
N MET A 932 4.23 -5.35 24.00
CA MET A 932 4.68 -5.25 25.42
C MET A 932 5.30 -6.54 25.93
N LEU A 933 4.98 -7.70 25.35
CA LEU A 933 5.57 -8.99 25.69
C LEU A 933 6.96 -9.20 25.05
N ASN A 934 7.45 -8.26 24.27
CA ASN A 934 8.73 -8.31 23.56
C ASN A 934 8.93 -9.58 22.71
N ASN A 935 7.88 -10.00 21.99
CA ASN A 935 7.97 -11.15 21.10
C ASN A 935 8.75 -10.75 19.82
N ARG A 936 9.99 -11.23 19.66
CA ARG A 936 10.88 -10.93 18.53
C ARG A 936 10.82 -11.97 17.41
N ASN A 937 10.03 -13.03 17.58
CA ASN A 937 9.98 -14.16 16.64
C ASN A 937 8.77 -14.07 15.70
N VAL A 938 8.11 -12.92 15.64
CA VAL A 938 6.97 -12.70 14.74
C VAL A 938 7.47 -12.34 13.35
N LYS A 939 7.32 -13.25 12.39
CA LYS A 939 7.55 -12.98 10.97
C LYS A 939 6.40 -12.11 10.45
N THR A 940 6.73 -10.98 9.85
CA THR A 940 5.74 -10.02 9.33
C THR A 940 5.61 -10.06 7.81
N GLY A 941 6.49 -10.77 7.13
CA GLY A 941 6.53 -10.92 5.69
C GLY A 941 7.87 -11.48 5.26
N GLY A 942 8.09 -11.49 3.97
CA GLY A 942 9.28 -12.01 3.33
C GLY A 942 8.93 -12.59 1.96
N TYR A 943 9.87 -13.28 1.36
CA TYR A 943 9.68 -13.88 0.04
C TYR A 943 10.57 -15.09 -0.19
N GLU A 944 10.10 -16.01 -1.02
CA GLU A 944 10.92 -17.10 -1.57
C GLU A 944 11.88 -16.54 -2.60
N GLN A 945 13.15 -16.96 -2.56
CA GLN A 945 14.14 -16.55 -3.55
C GLN A 945 13.90 -17.33 -4.86
N THR A 946 13.78 -16.61 -5.98
CA THR A 946 13.45 -17.22 -7.29
C THR A 946 14.71 -17.75 -7.98
N ARG A 947 15.31 -18.76 -7.40
CA ARG A 947 16.48 -19.47 -7.90
C ARG A 947 16.56 -20.87 -7.32
N LEU A 948 17.20 -21.78 -8.04
CA LEU A 948 17.39 -23.16 -7.67
C LEU A 948 18.87 -23.44 -7.35
N ILE A 949 19.10 -24.25 -6.35
CA ILE A 949 20.43 -24.85 -6.11
C ILE A 949 20.47 -26.17 -6.86
N SER A 950 21.39 -26.29 -7.81
CA SER A 950 21.72 -27.60 -8.44
C SER A 950 22.88 -28.21 -7.68
N SER A 951 22.72 -29.45 -7.18
CA SER A 951 23.84 -30.17 -6.60
C SER A 951 24.73 -30.76 -7.73
N TYR A 952 26.02 -30.55 -7.65
CA TYR A 952 26.97 -31.09 -8.60
C TYR A 952 26.91 -32.62 -8.58
N GLY A 953 26.61 -33.25 -9.72
CA GLY A 953 26.56 -34.70 -9.86
C GLY A 953 25.35 -35.41 -9.24
N LYS A 954 24.34 -34.68 -8.78
CA LYS A 954 23.05 -35.23 -8.39
C LYS A 954 21.94 -34.55 -9.21
N ASP A 955 21.09 -35.36 -9.81
CA ASP A 955 19.97 -34.92 -10.63
C ASP A 955 18.82 -34.40 -9.75
N ARG A 956 19.15 -33.47 -8.86
CA ARG A 956 18.18 -32.91 -7.90
C ARG A 956 18.37 -31.43 -7.70
N TYR A 957 17.24 -30.69 -7.68
CA TYR A 957 17.18 -29.28 -7.29
C TYR A 957 16.82 -29.11 -5.80
N TYR A 958 17.30 -28.02 -5.20
CA TYR A 958 16.96 -27.59 -3.85
C TYR A 958 16.48 -26.15 -3.87
N ARG A 959 15.61 -25.82 -2.92
CA ARG A 959 15.15 -24.45 -2.70
C ARG A 959 16.25 -23.64 -2.02
N PHE A 960 16.37 -22.37 -2.38
CA PHE A 960 17.07 -21.41 -1.53
C PHE A 960 16.22 -21.07 -0.31
N ASP A 961 16.89 -20.81 0.81
CA ASP A 961 16.22 -20.39 2.02
C ASP A 961 15.47 -19.06 1.78
N PRO A 962 14.23 -18.96 2.22
CA PRO A 962 13.46 -17.72 2.13
C PRO A 962 14.10 -16.60 2.95
N LYS A 963 13.82 -15.38 2.55
CA LYS A 963 14.19 -14.18 3.30
C LYS A 963 12.97 -13.64 4.04
N TYR A 964 13.20 -13.19 5.29
CA TYR A 964 12.13 -12.78 6.19
C TYR A 964 12.32 -11.34 6.71
N PHE A 965 11.20 -10.72 7.05
CA PHE A 965 11.14 -9.57 7.93
C PHE A 965 10.53 -9.98 9.27
N TYR A 966 11.08 -9.48 10.35
CA TYR A 966 10.59 -9.70 11.69
C TYR A 966 10.02 -8.41 12.29
N MET A 967 9.06 -8.56 13.18
CA MET A 967 8.50 -7.48 13.96
C MET A 967 9.52 -6.98 14.99
N SER A 968 9.58 -5.67 15.18
CA SER A 968 10.34 -5.08 16.29
C SER A 968 9.85 -5.61 17.64
N GLY A 969 10.73 -5.72 18.61
CA GLY A 969 10.38 -6.04 19.99
C GLY A 969 9.51 -4.95 20.64
N ALA A 970 9.46 -4.93 21.98
CA ALA A 970 8.68 -3.94 22.72
C ALA A 970 9.09 -2.52 22.32
N SER A 971 8.14 -1.76 21.79
CA SER A 971 8.38 -0.41 21.29
C SER A 971 7.40 0.58 21.88
N TYR A 972 7.77 1.84 21.88
CA TYR A 972 6.93 2.92 22.39
C TYR A 972 6.84 4.07 21.40
N MET A 973 5.73 4.82 21.51
CA MET A 973 5.52 6.10 20.86
C MET A 973 4.96 7.08 21.89
N LEU A 974 5.72 8.12 22.22
CA LEU A 974 5.30 9.19 23.13
C LEU A 974 5.05 10.46 22.32
N ASN A 975 3.83 10.95 22.34
CA ASN A 975 3.45 12.21 21.71
C ASN A 975 3.01 13.23 22.78
N ILE A 976 3.56 14.43 22.71
CA ILE A 976 3.15 15.58 23.54
C ILE A 976 2.68 16.67 22.60
N TYR A 977 1.51 17.25 22.87
CA TYR A 977 0.94 18.27 22.03
C TYR A 977 0.40 19.46 22.81
N PHE A 978 0.41 20.62 22.16
CA PHE A 978 -0.15 21.86 22.63
C PHE A 978 -1.02 22.48 21.55
N ARG A 979 -2.21 22.99 21.93
CA ARG A 979 -3.18 23.63 21.02
C ARG A 979 -3.71 24.93 21.62
N PHE A 980 -3.99 25.89 20.76
CA PHE A 980 -4.68 27.12 21.13
C PHE A 980 -5.29 27.84 19.92
#